data_bbe481d4ea92740f0d7858b7aa788444
#
_entry.id   bbe481d4ea92740f0d7858b7aa788444
#
_cell.length_a   1.000
_cell.length_b   1.000
_cell.length_c   1.000
_cell.angle_alpha   90.00
_cell.angle_beta   90.00
_cell.angle_gamma   90.00
#
_symmetry.space_group_name_H-M   'P 1'
#
loop_
_entity.id
_entity.type
_entity.pdbx_description
1 polymer ?
#
loop_
_entity_poly.entity_id
_entity_poly.type
_entity_poly.pdbx_seq_one_letter_code
_entity_poly.pdbx_strand_id
1 'polypeptide(L)'
;MLQLKNIVKDYHTGDEVVQALKGVSVNFRRNEFVSILGQSGCGKTTLLNIVGGLDQYTSGDLVINGKSTKDFKSRDWDSYRNNSVGFVFQSYNLIPHQSVLSNVELALTLSGVSKAERRKRAKEVLAKVGLGNQIHKKPNQMSGGQMQRVAIARALINDPDILLADEPTGALDTETSVQIMELLKEIAKDKLVIMVTHNPELAQQYSTRIVKLLDGNIIDDSNPFSDEDEAKEDDGSYAPRKTSMSMFTAFSLSLNNLMTKKGRTFLTAFAGSIGIIGIALILSLSSGFQKYINDVQEETLATYPVQITKKAMDYNELLSKMVGNNEEDSSHSHKDDKVYSGDIMGDMLVSMVSDVKENDLETFKKYIEDDANGFTKYTSDITYTYDTPLYVFNENSANGGVAQVNPSTTMADMGFGGMAEAQESTADFMSAFSYGSSSMDMWTQMLDNDTLLKQQYDVLAGHWPENKNEVVLVVDKNNEISDFTLYTLGLRDSKELSDMVSTILAGGEAPELEQMVFTYDDLLNLKFKVVLPGDLYKKNADGTYIDMSSDADFLKSAVADGLEVKVSAVIRASDKAYATTMQPGYIGYTSELANYIVSENEKTDVLKAQMDNPDTDIFTGMPFSDGKELTADDVDMDSVMQQLMASGQVTEEMQAQMASMTKEQLFEMLKGYGFFQESTSTYEDNMSKLGYAELAKPASINLYCAEFADKDEITKLIDKYNEDYPDKEITYTDYIGIMLSSVTKIINAITYVLIAFVAISLIVSSIMIGIITYISVLERTKEIGILRSIGASKKDISRVFNAETFIIGLFSGLIGIGVTVLINIPISKVIESYINVAGVSALPWKGGVILVIISVILTLIGGLIPSRLAAKKDPVIALRSE
;
A
#
# COMPACT_ATOMS: atom_id res chain seq x y z
N MET A 1 -37.30 44.51 40.20
CA MET A 1 -36.33 43.50 39.92
C MET A 1 -36.93 42.27 39.23
N LEU A 2 -37.95 41.63 39.84
CA LEU A 2 -38.60 40.45 39.29
C LEU A 2 -40.13 40.64 39.40
N GLN A 3 -40.85 40.56 38.26
CA GLN A 3 -42.30 40.72 38.20
C GLN A 3 -42.93 39.51 37.46
N LEU A 4 -43.93 38.89 38.05
CA LEU A 4 -44.80 37.92 37.41
C LEU A 4 -46.15 38.64 37.11
N LYS A 5 -46.56 38.65 35.84
CA LYS A 5 -47.79 39.25 35.37
C LYS A 5 -48.71 38.19 34.77
N ASN A 6 -49.72 37.82 35.49
CA ASN A 6 -50.78 36.86 35.10
C ASN A 6 -50.18 35.54 34.56
N ILE A 7 -49.25 34.90 35.27
CA ILE A 7 -48.60 33.68 34.90
C ILE A 7 -49.57 32.52 35.00
N VAL A 8 -49.77 31.84 33.85
CA VAL A 8 -50.51 30.60 33.72
C VAL A 8 -49.57 29.49 33.31
N LYS A 9 -49.70 28.29 33.89
CA LYS A 9 -48.99 27.12 33.51
C LYS A 9 -49.87 25.90 33.44
N ASP A 10 -49.97 25.32 32.22
CA ASP A 10 -50.72 24.11 31.94
C ASP A 10 -49.73 22.98 31.63
N TYR A 11 -49.94 21.82 32.19
CA TYR A 11 -49.27 20.57 31.85
C TYR A 11 -50.22 19.64 31.12
N HIS A 12 -49.82 19.12 30.00
CA HIS A 12 -50.54 18.13 29.23
C HIS A 12 -50.09 16.72 29.63
N THR A 13 -50.99 15.91 30.18
CA THR A 13 -50.69 14.52 30.55
C THR A 13 -51.69 13.61 29.80
N GLY A 14 -51.27 13.18 28.60
CA GLY A 14 -52.20 12.53 27.66
C GLY A 14 -53.29 13.51 27.23
N ASP A 15 -54.56 13.15 27.38
CA ASP A 15 -55.74 13.98 27.04
C ASP A 15 -56.16 14.94 28.16
N GLU A 16 -55.55 14.87 29.34
CA GLU A 16 -55.86 15.73 30.47
C GLU A 16 -54.92 16.95 30.50
N VAL A 17 -55.52 18.11 30.79
CA VAL A 17 -54.79 19.38 31.02
C VAL A 17 -54.89 19.74 32.51
N VAL A 18 -53.71 19.71 33.16
CA VAL A 18 -53.61 20.09 34.57
C VAL A 18 -53.05 21.51 34.63
N GLN A 19 -53.94 22.48 35.07
CA GLN A 19 -53.55 23.85 35.24
C GLN A 19 -52.86 24.06 36.60
N ALA A 20 -51.50 24.09 36.57
CA ALA A 20 -50.70 24.19 37.79
C ALA A 20 -50.63 25.63 38.37
N LEU A 21 -50.70 26.64 37.51
CA LEU A 21 -50.80 28.06 37.90
C LEU A 21 -51.91 28.73 37.10
N LYS A 22 -52.72 29.56 37.79
CA LYS A 22 -54.00 30.09 37.28
C LYS A 22 -54.04 31.64 37.25
N GLY A 23 -52.97 32.28 36.72
CA GLY A 23 -52.87 33.74 36.59
C GLY A 23 -52.19 34.39 37.78
N VAL A 24 -51.06 33.83 38.20
CA VAL A 24 -50.26 34.36 39.33
C VAL A 24 -49.61 35.68 38.97
N SER A 25 -49.81 36.69 39.78
CA SER A 25 -49.16 37.98 39.68
C SER A 25 -48.49 38.33 41.01
N VAL A 26 -47.21 38.62 41.02
CA VAL A 26 -46.43 39.00 42.22
C VAL A 26 -45.16 39.69 41.83
N ASN A 27 -44.79 40.76 42.54
CA ASN A 27 -43.53 41.48 42.34
C ASN A 27 -42.61 41.25 43.55
N PHE A 28 -41.28 41.18 43.32
CA PHE A 28 -40.28 40.92 44.35
C PHE A 28 -39.27 42.08 44.45
N ARG A 29 -38.88 42.45 45.72
CA ARG A 29 -37.83 43.42 46.04
C ARG A 29 -36.44 42.79 45.87
N ARG A 30 -35.45 43.65 45.77
CA ARG A 30 -34.04 43.18 45.57
C ARG A 30 -33.49 42.44 46.77
N ASN A 31 -33.65 42.94 47.98
CA ASN A 31 -33.12 42.37 49.21
C ASN A 31 -34.31 41.93 50.12
N GLU A 32 -34.82 40.76 49.85
CA GLU A 32 -36.01 40.25 50.53
C GLU A 32 -35.92 38.77 50.77
N PHE A 33 -36.47 38.28 51.91
CA PHE A 33 -36.63 36.85 52.13
C PHE A 33 -38.13 36.53 52.03
N VAL A 34 -38.53 35.98 50.87
CA VAL A 34 -39.91 35.62 50.60
C VAL A 34 -40.08 34.12 50.73
N SER A 35 -41.06 33.72 51.57
CA SER A 35 -41.56 32.35 51.62
C SER A 35 -42.87 32.20 50.84
N ILE A 36 -42.90 31.29 49.86
CA ILE A 36 -44.10 30.82 49.18
C ILE A 36 -44.60 29.60 49.94
N LEU A 37 -45.69 29.83 50.70
CA LEU A 37 -46.30 28.84 51.60
C LEU A 37 -47.54 28.22 50.97
N GLY A 38 -47.72 26.92 51.03
CA GLY A 38 -48.91 26.21 50.55
C GLY A 38 -48.82 24.69 50.69
N GLN A 39 -49.93 24.02 50.52
CA GLN A 39 -49.96 22.57 50.57
C GLN A 39 -49.18 21.89 49.45
N SER A 40 -48.88 20.61 49.61
CA SER A 40 -48.23 19.86 48.52
C SER A 40 -49.15 19.78 47.28
N GLY A 41 -48.59 19.99 46.07
CA GLY A 41 -49.37 19.98 44.81
C GLY A 41 -49.97 21.33 44.40
N CYS A 42 -49.99 22.38 45.23
CA CYS A 42 -50.62 23.66 44.89
C CYS A 42 -49.86 24.53 43.85
N GLY A 43 -48.78 24.07 43.24
CA GLY A 43 -48.06 24.79 42.19
C GLY A 43 -46.79 25.53 42.62
N LYS A 44 -46.31 25.41 43.88
CA LYS A 44 -45.15 26.13 44.44
C LYS A 44 -43.84 25.86 43.66
N THR A 45 -43.46 24.60 43.46
CA THR A 45 -42.26 24.20 42.73
C THR A 45 -42.38 24.61 41.26
N THR A 46 -43.59 24.56 40.67
CA THR A 46 -43.86 25.05 39.31
C THR A 46 -43.55 26.53 39.19
N LEU A 47 -44.04 27.31 40.16
CA LEU A 47 -43.74 28.74 40.20
C LEU A 47 -42.26 29.04 40.32
N LEU A 48 -41.57 28.31 41.23
CA LEU A 48 -40.11 28.44 41.42
C LEU A 48 -39.33 28.10 40.16
N ASN A 49 -39.72 27.02 39.44
CA ASN A 49 -39.10 26.61 38.19
C ASN A 49 -39.31 27.66 37.08
N ILE A 50 -40.48 28.31 37.00
CA ILE A 50 -40.72 29.38 36.03
C ILE A 50 -39.84 30.59 36.36
N VAL A 51 -39.81 31.02 37.62
CA VAL A 51 -38.93 32.09 38.07
C VAL A 51 -37.47 31.81 37.82
N GLY A 52 -37.02 30.58 38.02
CA GLY A 52 -35.65 30.13 37.74
C GLY A 52 -35.34 29.88 36.27
N GLY A 53 -36.33 30.02 35.39
CA GLY A 53 -36.18 29.76 33.95
C GLY A 53 -35.85 28.29 33.60
N LEU A 54 -36.22 27.37 34.49
CA LEU A 54 -36.12 25.92 34.26
C LEU A 54 -37.34 25.39 33.48
N ASP A 55 -38.51 26.02 33.67
CA ASP A 55 -39.74 25.72 32.94
C ASP A 55 -40.29 27.01 32.30
N GLN A 56 -41.12 26.88 31.28
CA GLN A 56 -41.74 28.00 30.59
C GLN A 56 -43.23 28.10 30.99
N TYR A 57 -43.69 29.31 31.17
CA TYR A 57 -45.14 29.55 31.41
C TYR A 57 -45.94 29.38 30.10
N THR A 58 -47.23 29.05 30.21
CA THR A 58 -48.15 28.90 29.08
C THR A 58 -48.63 30.25 28.58
N SER A 59 -48.99 31.15 29.49
CA SER A 59 -49.39 32.55 29.19
C SER A 59 -49.06 33.47 30.35
N GLY A 60 -49.14 34.80 30.13
CA GLY A 60 -48.65 35.82 31.04
C GLY A 60 -47.33 36.42 30.61
N ASP A 61 -46.63 37.07 31.56
CA ASP A 61 -45.28 37.61 31.32
C ASP A 61 -44.45 37.60 32.59
N LEU A 62 -43.21 37.18 32.48
CA LEU A 62 -42.16 37.25 33.49
C LEU A 62 -41.21 38.34 33.08
N VAL A 63 -41.12 39.39 33.92
CA VAL A 63 -40.19 40.50 33.66
C VAL A 63 -39.02 40.46 34.64
N ILE A 64 -37.81 40.51 34.12
CA ILE A 64 -36.56 40.43 34.88
C ILE A 64 -35.75 41.69 34.62
N ASN A 65 -35.47 42.49 35.68
CA ASN A 65 -34.76 43.76 35.55
C ASN A 65 -35.31 44.60 34.41
N GLY A 66 -36.62 44.78 34.36
CA GLY A 66 -37.32 45.60 33.34
C GLY A 66 -37.48 44.98 31.96
N LYS A 67 -36.91 43.81 31.69
CA LYS A 67 -37.00 43.12 30.41
C LYS A 67 -37.99 41.96 30.43
N SER A 68 -38.95 41.95 29.51
CA SER A 68 -39.86 40.80 29.32
C SER A 68 -39.11 39.57 28.82
N THR A 69 -39.41 38.41 29.46
CA THR A 69 -38.85 37.11 29.05
C THR A 69 -39.47 36.55 27.79
N LYS A 70 -40.52 37.17 27.23
CA LYS A 70 -41.06 36.87 25.89
C LYS A 70 -40.01 37.09 24.80
N ASP A 71 -39.12 38.05 25.00
CA ASP A 71 -38.02 38.36 24.08
C ASP A 71 -36.77 37.53 24.30
N PHE A 72 -36.74 36.62 25.29
CA PHE A 72 -35.58 35.81 25.62
C PHE A 72 -35.42 34.64 24.64
N LYS A 73 -34.22 34.56 24.09
CA LYS A 73 -33.77 33.37 23.33
C LYS A 73 -33.21 32.32 24.30
N SER A 74 -33.07 31.09 23.84
CA SER A 74 -32.47 30.01 24.67
C SER A 74 -31.14 30.40 25.33
N ARG A 75 -30.35 31.26 24.70
CA ARG A 75 -29.09 31.76 25.23
C ARG A 75 -29.25 32.75 26.37
N ASP A 76 -30.30 33.54 26.35
CA ASP A 76 -30.58 34.49 27.40
C ASP A 76 -31.03 33.73 28.66
N TRP A 77 -31.85 32.69 28.51
CA TRP A 77 -32.20 31.79 29.59
C TRP A 77 -31.01 31.03 30.17
N ASP A 78 -30.05 30.55 29.32
CA ASP A 78 -28.85 29.88 29.81
C ASP A 78 -27.97 30.89 30.60
N SER A 79 -27.88 32.16 30.17
CA SER A 79 -27.15 33.21 30.86
C SER A 79 -27.81 33.59 32.17
N TYR A 80 -29.14 33.71 32.18
CA TYR A 80 -29.95 34.01 33.39
C TYR A 80 -29.72 32.95 34.47
N ARG A 81 -29.89 31.69 34.13
CA ARG A 81 -29.66 30.57 35.07
C ARG A 81 -28.23 30.48 35.59
N ASN A 82 -27.23 30.88 34.78
CA ASN A 82 -25.84 30.80 35.21
C ASN A 82 -25.40 31.99 36.07
N ASN A 83 -25.82 33.20 35.72
CA ASN A 83 -25.29 34.42 36.33
C ASN A 83 -26.26 35.10 37.33
N SER A 84 -27.59 35.07 37.08
CA SER A 84 -28.53 35.86 37.84
C SER A 84 -29.25 35.03 38.90
N VAL A 85 -29.32 33.71 38.76
CA VAL A 85 -30.08 32.82 39.66
C VAL A 85 -29.18 31.75 40.26
N GLY A 86 -29.24 31.62 41.56
CA GLY A 86 -28.73 30.45 42.29
C GLY A 86 -29.87 29.50 42.65
N PHE A 87 -29.80 28.23 42.35
CA PHE A 87 -30.85 27.27 42.62
C PHE A 87 -30.44 26.25 43.66
N VAL A 88 -31.18 26.13 44.73
CA VAL A 88 -31.06 25.15 45.81
C VAL A 88 -32.24 24.18 45.73
N PHE A 89 -31.97 22.97 45.24
CA PHE A 89 -33.01 21.95 45.03
C PHE A 89 -33.33 21.17 46.32
N GLN A 90 -34.53 20.62 46.38
CA GLN A 90 -34.99 19.77 47.46
C GLN A 90 -34.09 18.53 47.69
N SER A 91 -33.65 17.87 46.65
CA SER A 91 -32.81 16.65 46.69
C SER A 91 -31.30 16.91 46.46
N TYR A 92 -30.76 18.03 46.94
CA TYR A 92 -29.36 18.48 46.84
C TYR A 92 -28.80 18.54 45.40
N ASN A 93 -29.11 17.58 44.55
CA ASN A 93 -28.66 17.44 43.15
C ASN A 93 -27.17 17.69 42.99
N LEU A 94 -26.35 17.00 43.78
CA LEU A 94 -24.89 16.99 43.68
C LEU A 94 -24.47 15.81 42.79
N ILE A 95 -23.38 15.98 42.07
CA ILE A 95 -22.78 14.93 41.26
C ILE A 95 -22.01 13.98 42.17
N PRO A 96 -22.45 12.71 42.34
CA PRO A 96 -21.97 11.82 43.40
C PRO A 96 -20.47 11.45 43.31
N HIS A 97 -19.94 11.36 42.08
CA HIS A 97 -18.57 10.97 41.84
C HIS A 97 -17.55 12.13 41.90
N GLN A 98 -18.03 13.35 41.92
CA GLN A 98 -17.21 14.56 42.06
C GLN A 98 -17.04 14.95 43.53
N SER A 99 -15.90 15.61 43.83
CA SER A 99 -15.68 16.17 45.16
C SER A 99 -16.58 17.35 45.43
N VAL A 100 -16.71 17.72 46.73
CA VAL A 100 -17.43 18.93 47.18
C VAL A 100 -16.94 20.15 46.42
N LEU A 101 -15.60 20.33 46.37
CA LEU A 101 -14.98 21.45 45.63
C LEU A 101 -15.42 21.46 44.17
N SER A 102 -15.36 20.30 43.49
CA SER A 102 -15.70 20.19 42.08
C SER A 102 -17.21 20.44 41.81
N ASN A 103 -18.07 20.03 42.69
CA ASN A 103 -19.51 20.32 42.60
C ASN A 103 -19.79 21.83 42.69
N VAL A 104 -19.07 22.56 43.55
CA VAL A 104 -19.22 24.02 43.69
C VAL A 104 -18.58 24.74 42.49
N GLU A 105 -17.36 24.32 42.05
CA GLU A 105 -16.71 24.89 40.86
C GLU A 105 -17.52 24.81 39.58
N LEU A 106 -18.51 23.90 39.51
CA LEU A 106 -19.22 23.55 38.28
C LEU A 106 -19.88 24.76 37.61
N ALA A 107 -20.51 25.64 38.40
CA ALA A 107 -21.19 26.84 37.89
C ALA A 107 -20.18 27.81 37.23
N LEU A 108 -19.01 28.03 37.84
CA LEU A 108 -17.95 28.88 37.26
C LEU A 108 -17.27 28.22 36.04
N THR A 109 -17.34 26.88 35.95
CA THR A 109 -16.83 26.16 34.77
C THR A 109 -17.60 26.52 33.51
N LEU A 110 -18.89 26.73 33.65
CA LEU A 110 -19.78 27.13 32.56
C LEU A 110 -19.59 28.61 32.16
N SER A 111 -19.15 29.45 33.11
CA SER A 111 -18.86 30.87 32.87
C SER A 111 -17.48 31.10 32.22
N GLY A 112 -16.69 30.05 31.96
CA GLY A 112 -15.37 30.16 31.31
C GLY A 112 -14.28 30.73 32.22
N VAL A 113 -14.46 30.76 33.53
CA VAL A 113 -13.47 31.24 34.51
C VAL A 113 -12.28 30.29 34.59
N SER A 114 -11.07 30.81 34.76
CA SER A 114 -9.85 30.00 34.84
C SER A 114 -9.86 29.02 36.01
N LYS A 115 -9.20 27.86 35.90
CA LYS A 115 -9.19 26.83 36.92
C LYS A 115 -8.65 27.32 38.29
N ALA A 116 -7.65 28.20 38.29
CA ALA A 116 -7.07 28.78 39.50
C ALA A 116 -8.10 29.66 40.23
N GLU A 117 -8.77 30.55 39.52
CA GLU A 117 -9.78 31.45 40.06
C GLU A 117 -11.02 30.70 40.54
N ARG A 118 -11.50 29.70 39.78
CA ARG A 118 -12.60 28.84 40.22
C ARG A 118 -12.32 28.17 41.55
N ARG A 119 -11.13 27.55 41.68
CA ARG A 119 -10.72 26.92 42.96
C ARG A 119 -10.64 27.89 44.11
N LYS A 120 -10.12 29.10 43.88
CA LYS A 120 -10.06 30.13 44.88
C LYS A 120 -11.45 30.50 45.38
N ARG A 121 -12.35 30.92 44.48
CA ARG A 121 -13.72 31.30 44.82
C ARG A 121 -14.51 30.14 45.47
N ALA A 122 -14.36 28.92 44.97
CA ALA A 122 -15.05 27.75 45.53
C ALA A 122 -14.62 27.49 46.99
N LYS A 123 -13.33 27.63 47.31
CA LYS A 123 -12.85 27.52 48.67
C LYS A 123 -13.38 28.63 49.59
N GLU A 124 -13.42 29.85 49.10
CA GLU A 124 -13.95 31.00 49.84
C GLU A 124 -15.43 30.81 50.16
N VAL A 125 -16.26 30.40 49.17
CA VAL A 125 -17.70 30.17 49.37
C VAL A 125 -17.94 28.96 50.29
N LEU A 126 -17.15 27.87 50.12
CA LEU A 126 -17.23 26.70 51.01
C LEU A 126 -16.85 27.04 52.46
N ALA A 127 -15.89 27.93 52.66
CA ALA A 127 -15.55 28.43 53.98
C ALA A 127 -16.71 29.23 54.61
N LYS A 128 -17.39 30.10 53.81
CA LYS A 128 -18.58 30.89 54.25
C LYS A 128 -19.71 29.99 54.75
N VAL A 129 -19.95 28.84 54.10
CA VAL A 129 -20.97 27.89 54.53
C VAL A 129 -20.49 26.88 55.58
N GLY A 130 -19.26 27.07 56.13
CA GLY A 130 -18.70 26.22 57.20
C GLY A 130 -18.17 24.87 56.72
N LEU A 131 -17.77 24.72 55.42
CA LEU A 131 -17.31 23.47 54.82
C LEU A 131 -15.85 23.55 54.32
N GLY A 132 -15.06 24.55 54.71
CA GLY A 132 -13.70 24.77 54.26
C GLY A 132 -12.77 23.54 54.43
N ASN A 133 -12.98 22.72 55.44
CA ASN A 133 -12.19 21.51 55.70
C ASN A 133 -12.70 20.24 55.02
N GLN A 134 -13.86 20.33 54.28
CA GLN A 134 -14.57 19.17 53.67
C GLN A 134 -14.37 19.12 52.12
N ILE A 135 -13.55 19.98 51.57
CA ILE A 135 -13.46 20.22 50.11
C ILE A 135 -13.13 19.00 49.27
N HIS A 136 -12.42 18.02 49.84
CA HIS A 136 -12.01 16.80 49.15
C HIS A 136 -12.99 15.63 49.24
N LYS A 137 -13.96 15.71 50.17
CA LYS A 137 -14.97 14.70 50.35
C LYS A 137 -15.90 14.62 49.15
N LYS A 138 -16.52 13.44 48.96
CA LYS A 138 -17.61 13.24 47.99
C LYS A 138 -18.97 13.33 48.71
N PRO A 139 -20.08 13.58 47.96
CA PRO A 139 -21.41 13.67 48.52
C PRO A 139 -21.80 12.48 49.41
N ASN A 140 -21.44 11.27 49.02
CA ASN A 140 -21.72 10.04 49.78
C ASN A 140 -20.97 9.92 51.11
N GLN A 141 -20.06 10.83 51.40
CA GLN A 141 -19.27 10.90 52.67
C GLN A 141 -19.75 12.03 53.56
N MET A 142 -20.90 12.65 53.24
CA MET A 142 -21.43 13.83 53.93
C MET A 142 -22.81 13.59 54.50
N SER A 143 -23.14 14.31 55.57
CA SER A 143 -24.52 14.34 56.10
C SER A 143 -25.45 15.14 55.20
N GLY A 144 -26.76 14.94 55.36
CA GLY A 144 -27.80 15.70 54.58
C GLY A 144 -27.61 17.21 54.69
N GLY A 145 -27.41 17.73 55.90
CA GLY A 145 -27.18 19.16 56.16
C GLY A 145 -25.84 19.68 55.53
N GLN A 146 -24.81 18.85 55.54
CA GLN A 146 -23.57 19.21 54.83
C GLN A 146 -23.79 19.23 53.33
N MET A 147 -24.48 18.25 52.74
CA MET A 147 -24.84 18.24 51.31
C MET A 147 -25.67 19.48 50.92
N GLN A 148 -26.61 19.90 51.79
CA GLN A 148 -27.41 21.09 51.54
C GLN A 148 -26.56 22.35 51.55
N ARG A 149 -25.60 22.47 52.48
CA ARG A 149 -24.64 23.59 52.48
C ARG A 149 -23.76 23.61 51.24
N VAL A 150 -23.37 22.44 50.66
CA VAL A 150 -22.68 22.35 49.37
C VAL A 150 -23.58 22.84 48.23
N ALA A 151 -24.86 22.50 48.24
CA ALA A 151 -25.82 22.96 47.22
C ALA A 151 -26.01 24.49 47.29
N ILE A 152 -26.08 25.07 48.52
CA ILE A 152 -26.11 26.53 48.75
C ILE A 152 -24.82 27.16 48.27
N ALA A 153 -23.64 26.59 48.57
CA ALA A 153 -22.36 27.10 48.12
C ALA A 153 -22.27 27.09 46.57
N ARG A 154 -22.75 26.03 45.93
CA ARG A 154 -22.83 25.94 44.46
C ARG A 154 -23.76 27.02 43.87
N ALA A 155 -24.89 27.30 44.51
CA ALA A 155 -25.83 28.35 44.09
C ALA A 155 -25.21 29.74 44.21
N LEU A 156 -24.35 30.01 45.23
CA LEU A 156 -23.78 31.31 45.52
C LEU A 156 -22.48 31.63 44.79
N ILE A 157 -21.79 30.65 44.19
CA ILE A 157 -20.40 30.86 43.69
C ILE A 157 -20.32 31.86 42.52
N ASN A 158 -21.41 32.00 41.73
CA ASN A 158 -21.49 32.99 40.64
C ASN A 158 -21.97 34.36 41.15
N ASP A 159 -22.19 34.51 42.44
CA ASP A 159 -22.72 35.74 43.06
C ASP A 159 -24.06 36.21 42.43
N PRO A 160 -25.10 35.32 42.41
CA PRO A 160 -26.36 35.62 41.79
C PRO A 160 -27.15 36.70 42.56
N ASP A 161 -28.00 37.43 41.85
CA ASP A 161 -28.96 38.41 42.44
C ASP A 161 -30.13 37.72 43.16
N ILE A 162 -30.52 36.55 42.69
CA ILE A 162 -31.69 35.80 43.14
C ILE A 162 -31.26 34.40 43.62
N LEU A 163 -31.67 34.02 44.81
CA LEU A 163 -31.51 32.66 45.34
C LEU A 163 -32.88 31.99 45.46
N LEU A 164 -33.07 30.90 44.71
CA LEU A 164 -34.28 30.11 44.73
C LEU A 164 -34.06 28.85 45.57
N ALA A 165 -34.88 28.59 46.56
CA ALA A 165 -34.75 27.45 47.46
C ALA A 165 -36.05 26.63 47.49
N ASP A 166 -36.02 25.42 46.95
CA ASP A 166 -37.14 24.49 46.93
C ASP A 166 -37.04 23.54 48.13
N GLU A 167 -37.86 23.77 49.12
CA GLU A 167 -37.92 23.00 50.37
C GLU A 167 -36.52 22.70 51.01
N PRO A 168 -35.73 23.73 51.31
CA PRO A 168 -34.31 23.54 51.64
C PRO A 168 -34.09 22.80 52.96
N THR A 169 -35.10 22.57 53.77
CA THR A 169 -35.08 21.91 55.06
C THR A 169 -35.83 20.59 55.09
N GLY A 170 -36.51 20.19 53.99
CA GLY A 170 -37.47 19.08 53.98
C GLY A 170 -36.89 17.68 54.29
N ALA A 171 -35.55 17.51 54.13
CA ALA A 171 -34.85 16.24 54.41
C ALA A 171 -33.84 16.33 55.55
N LEU A 172 -33.99 17.34 56.46
CA LEU A 172 -33.05 17.65 57.52
C LEU A 172 -33.66 17.53 58.90
N ASP A 173 -32.83 17.24 59.87
CA ASP A 173 -33.23 17.32 61.30
C ASP A 173 -33.46 18.77 61.71
N THR A 174 -34.11 18.97 62.85
CA THR A 174 -34.54 20.29 63.31
C THR A 174 -33.37 21.25 63.57
N GLU A 175 -32.27 20.74 64.14
CA GLU A 175 -31.11 21.57 64.46
C GLU A 175 -30.43 22.04 63.15
N THR A 176 -30.20 21.11 62.22
CA THR A 176 -29.62 21.41 60.90
C THR A 176 -30.55 22.35 60.09
N SER A 177 -31.83 22.17 60.17
CA SER A 177 -32.84 23.05 59.54
C SER A 177 -32.71 24.49 60.01
N VAL A 178 -32.58 24.72 61.32
CA VAL A 178 -32.35 26.05 61.92
C VAL A 178 -31.06 26.65 61.34
N GLN A 179 -29.94 25.88 61.30
CA GLN A 179 -28.66 26.35 60.75
C GLN A 179 -28.75 26.76 59.27
N ILE A 180 -29.54 26.05 58.47
CA ILE A 180 -29.77 26.37 57.04
C ILE A 180 -30.63 27.62 56.92
N MET A 181 -31.65 27.77 57.76
CA MET A 181 -32.51 28.94 57.72
C MET A 181 -31.77 30.21 58.15
N GLU A 182 -30.92 30.16 59.17
CA GLU A 182 -30.04 31.29 59.56
C GLU A 182 -29.10 31.67 58.43
N LEU A 183 -28.53 30.69 57.74
CA LEU A 183 -27.66 30.95 56.56
C LEU A 183 -28.41 31.64 55.45
N LEU A 184 -29.66 31.19 55.10
CA LEU A 184 -30.50 31.81 54.08
C LEU A 184 -30.93 33.25 54.48
N LYS A 185 -31.24 33.49 55.75
CA LYS A 185 -31.55 34.81 56.31
C LYS A 185 -30.36 35.76 56.19
N GLU A 186 -29.13 35.26 56.42
CA GLU A 186 -27.93 36.07 56.26
C GLU A 186 -27.74 36.47 54.79
N ILE A 187 -27.93 35.54 53.85
CA ILE A 187 -27.84 35.76 52.40
C ILE A 187 -28.90 36.78 51.96
N ALA A 188 -30.11 36.76 52.54
CA ALA A 188 -31.23 37.62 52.17
C ALA A 188 -30.99 39.11 52.51
N LYS A 189 -29.95 39.46 53.30
CA LYS A 189 -29.58 40.83 53.54
C LYS A 189 -29.13 41.58 52.31
N ASP A 190 -28.48 40.84 51.37
CA ASP A 190 -27.82 41.36 50.17
C ASP A 190 -28.50 40.89 48.86
N LYS A 191 -29.36 39.88 48.94
CA LYS A 191 -29.96 39.18 47.77
C LYS A 191 -31.43 38.93 47.95
N LEU A 192 -32.16 38.77 46.85
CA LEU A 192 -33.53 38.26 46.87
C LEU A 192 -33.50 36.74 47.12
N VAL A 193 -34.03 36.26 48.23
CA VAL A 193 -34.22 34.85 48.51
C VAL A 193 -35.69 34.49 48.41
N ILE A 194 -36.02 33.57 47.48
CA ILE A 194 -37.40 33.03 47.34
C ILE A 194 -37.35 31.56 47.74
N MET A 195 -38.01 31.27 48.84
CA MET A 195 -38.07 29.92 49.39
C MET A 195 -39.50 29.36 49.22
N VAL A 196 -39.59 28.13 48.77
CA VAL A 196 -40.81 27.36 48.79
C VAL A 196 -40.80 26.43 50.01
N THR A 197 -41.87 26.43 50.80
CA THR A 197 -41.94 25.51 51.94
C THR A 197 -43.43 25.17 52.23
N HIS A 198 -43.62 24.05 52.89
CA HIS A 198 -44.89 23.67 53.45
C HIS A 198 -44.92 23.82 54.98
N ASN A 199 -43.82 24.28 55.60
CA ASN A 199 -43.74 24.53 57.03
C ASN A 199 -44.02 26.01 57.39
N PRO A 200 -45.16 26.29 58.00
CA PRO A 200 -45.56 27.64 58.33
C PRO A 200 -44.74 28.26 59.45
N GLU A 201 -44.20 27.48 60.42
CA GLU A 201 -43.39 27.97 61.49
C GLU A 201 -42.08 28.54 61.03
N LEU A 202 -41.39 27.82 60.17
CA LEU A 202 -40.14 28.30 59.58
C LEU A 202 -40.36 29.52 58.67
N ALA A 203 -41.47 29.55 57.94
CA ALA A 203 -41.80 30.71 57.10
C ALA A 203 -42.06 31.96 58.00
N GLN A 204 -42.79 31.86 59.10
CA GLN A 204 -43.06 32.98 60.00
C GLN A 204 -41.83 33.46 60.74
N GLN A 205 -40.93 32.54 61.17
CA GLN A 205 -39.77 32.90 61.96
C GLN A 205 -38.66 33.57 61.16
N TYR A 206 -38.46 33.19 59.87
CA TYR A 206 -37.29 33.59 59.12
C TYR A 206 -37.55 34.52 57.95
N SER A 207 -38.80 34.53 57.39
CA SER A 207 -39.09 35.31 56.20
C SER A 207 -39.54 36.74 56.50
N THR A 208 -39.18 37.68 55.67
CA THR A 208 -39.68 39.09 55.75
C THR A 208 -41.01 39.23 55.07
N ARG A 209 -41.44 38.25 54.22
CA ARG A 209 -42.69 38.23 53.49
C ARG A 209 -43.15 36.84 53.25
N ILE A 210 -44.43 36.57 53.42
CA ILE A 210 -45.08 35.27 53.16
C ILE A 210 -46.18 35.45 52.13
N VAL A 211 -46.03 34.72 50.99
CA VAL A 211 -47.00 34.60 49.90
C VAL A 211 -47.68 33.24 50.01
N LYS A 212 -49.02 33.21 50.27
CA LYS A 212 -49.75 31.93 50.35
C LYS A 212 -50.29 31.52 48.99
N LEU A 213 -49.96 30.33 48.55
CA LEU A 213 -50.42 29.73 47.30
C LEU A 213 -51.35 28.58 47.55
N LEU A 214 -52.53 28.60 46.92
CA LEU A 214 -53.55 27.53 47.00
C LEU A 214 -54.11 27.29 45.61
N ASP A 215 -54.06 26.02 45.16
CA ASP A 215 -54.62 25.54 43.89
C ASP A 215 -54.23 26.45 42.67
N GLY A 216 -53.01 26.87 42.63
CA GLY A 216 -52.44 27.67 41.51
C GLY A 216 -52.75 29.18 41.60
N ASN A 217 -53.41 29.68 42.72
CA ASN A 217 -53.66 31.08 42.92
C ASN A 217 -52.98 31.62 44.18
N ILE A 218 -52.61 32.90 44.19
CA ILE A 218 -52.17 33.58 45.40
C ILE A 218 -53.36 33.97 46.14
N ILE A 219 -53.47 33.53 47.40
CA ILE A 219 -54.64 33.80 48.29
C ILE A 219 -54.35 34.85 49.37
N ASP A 220 -53.07 35.03 49.70
CA ASP A 220 -52.60 35.96 50.71
C ASP A 220 -51.20 36.41 50.49
N ASP A 221 -50.83 37.63 50.79
CA ASP A 221 -49.49 38.23 50.72
C ASP A 221 -49.29 39.13 51.89
N SER A 222 -48.44 38.83 52.83
CA SER A 222 -48.24 39.53 54.10
C SER A 222 -47.57 40.94 53.92
N ASN A 223 -46.96 41.23 52.82
CA ASN A 223 -46.28 42.50 52.57
C ASN A 223 -46.19 42.80 51.06
N PRO A 224 -47.30 43.03 50.35
CA PRO A 224 -47.34 43.15 48.92
C PRO A 224 -46.43 44.33 48.43
N PHE A 225 -45.83 44.14 47.25
CA PHE A 225 -45.01 45.14 46.63
C PHE A 225 -45.66 45.63 45.34
N SER A 226 -45.98 46.96 45.28
CA SER A 226 -46.72 47.52 44.17
C SER A 226 -45.83 47.96 42.99
N ASP A 227 -46.45 48.08 41.80
CA ASP A 227 -45.73 48.55 40.59
C ASP A 227 -45.23 49.99 40.75
N GLU A 228 -45.89 50.82 41.62
CA GLU A 228 -45.46 52.21 41.92
C GLU A 228 -44.24 52.28 42.80
N ASP A 229 -44.02 51.31 43.66
CA ASP A 229 -42.82 51.18 44.48
C ASP A 229 -41.66 50.69 43.67
N GLU A 230 -41.90 49.81 42.70
CA GLU A 230 -40.89 49.29 41.81
C GLU A 230 -40.32 50.33 40.83
N ALA A 231 -41.17 51.28 40.37
CA ALA A 231 -40.72 52.38 39.51
C ALA A 231 -39.63 53.26 40.15
N LYS A 232 -39.50 53.25 41.49
CA LYS A 232 -38.49 53.98 42.25
C LYS A 232 -37.17 53.20 42.41
N GLU A 233 -37.16 51.85 42.22
CA GLU A 233 -36.01 50.99 42.37
C GLU A 233 -35.33 50.57 41.04
N ASP A 234 -35.93 50.89 39.90
CA ASP A 234 -35.42 50.43 38.60
C ASP A 234 -34.26 51.27 38.08
N ASP A 235 -33.03 50.81 38.29
CA ASP A 235 -31.81 51.41 37.80
C ASP A 235 -30.88 50.37 37.08
N GLY A 236 -31.43 49.37 36.40
CA GLY A 236 -30.65 48.34 35.88
C GLY A 236 -31.04 47.79 34.52
N SER A 237 -30.26 48.14 33.47
CA SER A 237 -30.35 47.43 32.20
C SER A 237 -29.77 46.00 32.36
N TYR A 238 -30.63 44.97 32.15
CA TYR A 238 -30.20 43.59 32.08
C TYR A 238 -29.24 43.39 30.91
N ALA A 239 -27.95 43.14 31.20
CA ALA A 239 -26.92 42.81 30.22
C ALA A 239 -26.51 41.36 30.39
N PRO A 240 -26.99 40.43 29.50
CA PRO A 240 -26.64 39.02 29.62
C PRO A 240 -25.14 38.79 29.41
N ARG A 241 -24.46 38.23 30.41
CA ARG A 241 -23.06 37.80 30.30
C ARG A 241 -23.00 36.57 29.43
N LYS A 242 -22.02 36.52 28.51
CA LYS A 242 -21.81 35.32 27.67
C LYS A 242 -21.35 34.14 28.49
N THR A 243 -22.09 33.03 28.45
CA THR A 243 -21.70 31.73 29.00
C THR A 243 -21.19 30.87 27.87
N SER A 244 -19.97 30.35 27.97
CA SER A 244 -19.42 29.41 27.00
C SER A 244 -18.29 28.61 27.64
N MET A 245 -18.42 27.30 27.64
CA MET A 245 -17.36 26.37 28.07
C MET A 245 -16.26 26.28 27.02
N SER A 246 -15.01 26.39 27.46
CA SER A 246 -13.84 26.17 26.57
C SER A 246 -13.75 24.70 26.15
N MET A 247 -13.27 24.44 24.94
CA MET A 247 -13.04 23.05 24.44
C MET A 247 -12.11 22.27 25.37
N PHE A 248 -11.02 22.87 25.86
CA PHE A 248 -10.12 22.25 26.83
C PHE A 248 -10.80 21.87 28.14
N THR A 249 -11.75 22.70 28.61
CA THR A 249 -12.53 22.43 29.81
C THR A 249 -13.48 21.27 29.59
N ALA A 250 -14.14 21.21 28.43
CA ALA A 250 -15.00 20.11 28.02
C ALA A 250 -14.20 18.79 27.94
N PHE A 251 -13.00 18.83 27.35
CA PHE A 251 -12.11 17.68 27.25
C PHE A 251 -11.65 17.19 28.63
N SER A 252 -11.20 18.10 29.50
CA SER A 252 -10.79 17.75 30.87
C SER A 252 -11.93 17.15 31.70
N LEU A 253 -13.15 17.69 31.55
CA LEU A 253 -14.34 17.17 32.21
C LEU A 253 -14.67 15.77 31.73
N SER A 254 -14.65 15.56 30.41
CA SER A 254 -14.91 14.27 29.76
C SER A 254 -13.87 13.23 30.17
N LEU A 255 -12.58 13.57 30.15
CA LEU A 255 -11.52 12.68 30.59
C LEU A 255 -11.67 12.24 32.05
N ASN A 256 -11.98 13.18 32.95
CA ASN A 256 -12.24 12.85 34.35
C ASN A 256 -13.46 11.91 34.49
N ASN A 257 -14.54 12.15 33.73
CA ASN A 257 -15.70 11.29 33.72
C ASN A 257 -15.41 9.87 33.26
N LEU A 258 -14.65 9.73 32.15
CA LEU A 258 -14.21 8.44 31.61
C LEU A 258 -13.34 7.68 32.62
N MET A 259 -12.47 8.38 33.35
CA MET A 259 -11.58 7.80 34.35
C MET A 259 -12.31 7.35 35.63
N THR A 260 -13.56 7.80 35.86
CA THR A 260 -14.38 7.28 36.99
C THR A 260 -14.91 5.86 36.72
N LYS A 261 -15.13 5.49 35.45
CA LYS A 261 -15.63 4.17 35.01
C LYS A 261 -14.62 3.47 34.10
N LYS A 262 -13.36 3.33 34.56
CA LYS A 262 -12.20 2.82 33.78
C LYS A 262 -12.51 1.52 33.02
N GLY A 263 -13.14 0.55 33.65
CA GLY A 263 -13.47 -0.74 33.03
C GLY A 263 -14.38 -0.59 31.83
N ARG A 264 -15.44 0.21 31.93
CA ARG A 264 -16.36 0.47 30.81
C ARG A 264 -15.64 1.21 29.69
N THR A 265 -14.88 2.26 30.01
CA THR A 265 -14.11 3.03 29.04
C THR A 265 -13.14 2.15 28.27
N PHE A 266 -12.41 1.27 28.98
CA PHE A 266 -11.51 0.32 28.35
C PHE A 266 -12.25 -0.64 27.41
N LEU A 267 -13.35 -1.26 27.88
CA LEU A 267 -14.14 -2.19 27.07
C LEU A 267 -14.73 -1.51 25.81
N THR A 268 -15.20 -0.26 25.96
CA THR A 268 -15.72 0.51 24.82
C THR A 268 -14.62 0.82 23.82
N ALA A 269 -13.44 1.26 24.29
CA ALA A 269 -12.28 1.54 23.43
C ALA A 269 -11.76 0.25 22.78
N PHE A 270 -11.73 -0.86 23.51
CA PHE A 270 -11.34 -2.16 22.97
C PHE A 270 -12.33 -2.67 21.91
N ALA A 271 -13.64 -2.59 22.16
CA ALA A 271 -14.66 -2.94 21.17
C ALA A 271 -14.55 -2.08 19.90
N GLY A 272 -14.24 -0.78 20.06
CA GLY A 272 -13.97 0.12 18.94
C GLY A 272 -12.67 -0.20 18.21
N SER A 273 -11.67 -0.77 18.89
CA SER A 273 -10.39 -1.10 18.29
C SER A 273 -10.41 -2.36 17.40
N ILE A 274 -11.41 -3.24 17.54
CA ILE A 274 -11.47 -4.51 16.78
C ILE A 274 -11.46 -4.27 15.27
N GLY A 275 -12.25 -3.32 14.79
CA GLY A 275 -12.26 -2.95 13.37
C GLY A 275 -10.93 -2.34 12.92
N ILE A 276 -10.28 -1.56 13.78
CA ILE A 276 -8.97 -0.96 13.50
C ILE A 276 -7.88 -2.03 13.47
N ILE A 277 -7.92 -3.00 14.39
CA ILE A 277 -6.99 -4.16 14.40
C ILE A 277 -7.11 -4.92 13.08
N GLY A 278 -8.33 -5.22 12.63
CA GLY A 278 -8.56 -5.93 11.38
C GLY A 278 -7.95 -5.22 10.17
N ILE A 279 -8.20 -3.92 9.99
CA ILE A 279 -7.59 -3.14 8.89
C ILE A 279 -6.07 -3.07 9.05
N ALA A 280 -5.59 -2.80 10.27
CA ALA A 280 -4.16 -2.65 10.51
C ALA A 280 -3.39 -3.94 10.21
N LEU A 281 -3.96 -5.12 10.54
CA LEU A 281 -3.39 -6.42 10.19
C LEU A 281 -3.37 -6.64 8.67
N ILE A 282 -4.48 -6.34 7.98
CA ILE A 282 -4.56 -6.46 6.53
C ILE A 282 -3.56 -5.52 5.85
N LEU A 283 -3.50 -4.26 6.28
CA LEU A 283 -2.53 -3.31 5.73
C LEU A 283 -1.09 -3.71 6.02
N SER A 284 -0.82 -4.27 7.21
CA SER A 284 0.51 -4.79 7.55
C SER A 284 0.93 -5.92 6.64
N LEU A 285 0.02 -6.88 6.42
CA LEU A 285 0.29 -8.04 5.59
C LEU A 285 0.38 -7.64 4.10
N SER A 286 -0.57 -6.84 3.62
CA SER A 286 -0.57 -6.34 2.24
C SER A 286 0.67 -5.51 1.93
N SER A 287 1.06 -4.59 2.84
CA SER A 287 2.27 -3.79 2.68
C SER A 287 3.55 -4.62 2.75
N GLY A 288 3.57 -5.65 3.59
CA GLY A 288 4.70 -6.56 3.70
C GLY A 288 4.84 -7.44 2.46
N PHE A 289 3.73 -8.00 1.95
CA PHE A 289 3.74 -8.73 0.68
C PHE A 289 4.11 -7.83 -0.50
N GLN A 290 3.59 -6.59 -0.55
CA GLN A 290 3.96 -5.66 -1.60
C GLN A 290 5.47 -5.35 -1.57
N LYS A 291 6.02 -5.16 -0.36
CA LYS A 291 7.46 -4.96 -0.21
C LYS A 291 8.24 -6.19 -0.67
N TYR A 292 7.82 -7.38 -0.23
CA TYR A 292 8.46 -8.64 -0.65
C TYR A 292 8.43 -8.81 -2.17
N ILE A 293 7.28 -8.53 -2.80
CA ILE A 293 7.15 -8.58 -4.26
C ILE A 293 8.09 -7.57 -4.91
N ASN A 294 8.15 -6.34 -4.39
CA ASN A 294 9.07 -5.34 -4.92
C ASN A 294 10.54 -5.77 -4.74
N ASP A 295 10.91 -6.32 -3.58
CA ASP A 295 12.26 -6.83 -3.34
C ASP A 295 12.61 -7.99 -4.32
N VAL A 296 11.68 -8.93 -4.52
CA VAL A 296 11.82 -10.00 -5.53
C VAL A 296 11.87 -9.44 -6.95
N GLN A 297 11.06 -8.42 -7.24
CA GLN A 297 11.04 -7.75 -8.53
C GLN A 297 12.38 -7.04 -8.80
N GLU A 298 12.91 -6.29 -7.85
CA GLU A 298 14.18 -5.57 -8.00
C GLU A 298 15.33 -6.53 -8.29
N GLU A 299 15.43 -7.63 -7.56
CA GLU A 299 16.46 -8.63 -7.81
C GLU A 299 16.22 -9.44 -9.09
N THR A 300 14.95 -9.73 -9.41
CA THR A 300 14.59 -10.39 -10.66
C THR A 300 14.89 -9.50 -11.87
N LEU A 301 14.67 -8.18 -11.77
CA LEU A 301 15.02 -7.24 -12.84
C LEU A 301 16.51 -7.14 -13.10
N ALA A 302 17.33 -7.28 -12.06
CA ALA A 302 18.80 -7.36 -12.19
C ALA A 302 19.24 -8.64 -12.93
N THR A 303 18.37 -9.65 -13.00
CA THR A 303 18.61 -10.94 -13.67
C THR A 303 17.97 -10.98 -15.05
N TYR A 304 16.81 -10.35 -15.23
CA TYR A 304 16.04 -10.38 -16.46
C TYR A 304 15.91 -8.98 -17.07
N PRO A 305 16.72 -8.66 -18.08
CA PRO A 305 16.72 -7.36 -18.73
C PRO A 305 15.48 -7.14 -19.60
N VAL A 306 15.25 -5.89 -19.98
CA VAL A 306 14.47 -5.59 -21.17
C VAL A 306 15.30 -6.00 -22.37
N GLN A 307 14.89 -7.05 -23.05
CA GLN A 307 15.61 -7.64 -24.16
C GLN A 307 15.09 -7.12 -25.49
N ILE A 308 16.01 -6.65 -26.33
CA ILE A 308 15.73 -6.17 -27.67
C ILE A 308 16.57 -7.01 -28.62
N THR A 309 15.95 -7.88 -29.38
CA THR A 309 16.59 -8.78 -30.35
C THR A 309 16.48 -8.24 -31.76
N LYS A 310 17.40 -8.61 -32.64
CA LYS A 310 17.35 -8.22 -34.05
C LYS A 310 16.02 -8.63 -34.71
N LYS A 311 15.52 -9.85 -34.44
CA LYS A 311 14.20 -10.31 -34.85
C LYS A 311 13.30 -10.32 -33.64
N ALA A 312 12.27 -9.49 -33.61
CA ALA A 312 11.34 -9.38 -32.48
C ALA A 312 9.94 -9.80 -32.88
N MET A 313 9.28 -10.54 -31.98
CA MET A 313 7.83 -10.83 -32.05
C MET A 313 7.11 -10.02 -30.97
N ASP A 314 5.93 -9.55 -31.28
CA ASP A 314 5.07 -8.94 -30.25
C ASP A 314 4.34 -10.02 -29.44
N TYR A 315 5.01 -10.45 -28.36
CA TYR A 315 4.45 -11.44 -27.43
C TYR A 315 3.22 -10.96 -26.69
N ASN A 316 3.03 -9.66 -26.54
CA ASN A 316 1.84 -9.09 -25.88
C ASN A 316 0.61 -9.33 -26.74
N GLU A 317 0.73 -9.13 -28.05
CA GLU A 317 -0.34 -9.39 -29.00
C GLU A 317 -0.63 -10.89 -29.09
N LEU A 318 0.40 -11.72 -29.17
CA LEU A 318 0.28 -13.17 -29.18
C LEU A 318 -0.43 -13.70 -27.91
N LEU A 319 -0.03 -13.21 -26.72
CA LEU A 319 -0.61 -13.62 -25.44
C LEU A 319 -2.06 -13.12 -25.31
N SER A 320 -2.35 -11.92 -25.78
CA SER A 320 -3.71 -11.36 -25.77
C SER A 320 -4.66 -12.18 -26.65
N LYS A 321 -4.18 -12.66 -27.80
CA LYS A 321 -4.90 -13.58 -28.69
C LYS A 321 -5.11 -14.96 -28.04
N MET A 322 -4.08 -15.50 -27.35
CA MET A 322 -4.18 -16.79 -26.63
C MET A 322 -5.16 -16.76 -25.44
N VAL A 323 -5.20 -15.67 -24.68
CA VAL A 323 -6.05 -15.54 -23.47
C VAL A 323 -7.49 -15.15 -23.83
N GLY A 324 -7.76 -14.82 -25.08
CA GLY A 324 -9.11 -14.43 -25.54
C GLY A 324 -9.59 -13.09 -24.99
N ASN A 325 -8.68 -12.23 -24.55
CA ASN A 325 -8.97 -10.92 -23.96
C ASN A 325 -9.04 -9.79 -24.99
N ASN A 326 -9.47 -10.05 -26.21
CA ASN A 326 -9.76 -8.97 -27.15
C ASN A 326 -11.05 -8.28 -26.73
N GLU A 327 -10.95 -7.26 -25.86
CA GLU A 327 -12.09 -6.40 -25.49
C GLU A 327 -12.68 -5.61 -26.69
N GLU A 328 -11.98 -5.57 -27.82
CA GLU A 328 -12.42 -4.83 -29.01
C GLU A 328 -13.19 -5.66 -30.03
N ASP A 329 -13.16 -7.00 -29.97
CA ASP A 329 -13.85 -7.84 -30.97
C ASP A 329 -15.15 -8.43 -30.41
N SER A 330 -16.12 -7.57 -30.14
CA SER A 330 -17.52 -7.96 -29.88
C SER A 330 -18.25 -8.54 -31.09
N SER A 331 -17.54 -8.71 -32.23
CA SER A 331 -18.12 -9.23 -33.49
C SER A 331 -18.38 -10.74 -33.47
N HIS A 332 -17.74 -11.48 -32.53
CA HIS A 332 -17.89 -12.94 -32.42
C HIS A 332 -18.87 -13.42 -31.34
N SER A 333 -19.86 -12.60 -30.98
CA SER A 333 -20.92 -13.04 -30.09
C SER A 333 -21.87 -13.95 -30.86
N HIS A 334 -21.72 -15.24 -30.70
CA HIS A 334 -22.63 -16.25 -31.28
C HIS A 334 -23.84 -16.50 -30.36
N LYS A 335 -24.92 -17.03 -30.95
CA LYS A 335 -26.11 -17.44 -30.18
C LYS A 335 -25.80 -18.68 -29.35
N ASP A 336 -26.41 -18.78 -28.17
CA ASP A 336 -26.20 -19.88 -27.21
C ASP A 336 -26.76 -21.25 -27.64
N ASP A 337 -27.13 -21.41 -28.92
CA ASP A 337 -27.75 -22.63 -29.45
C ASP A 337 -26.76 -23.66 -30.02
N LYS A 338 -25.50 -23.25 -30.26
CA LYS A 338 -24.44 -24.09 -30.87
C LYS A 338 -23.06 -23.72 -30.32
N VAL A 339 -22.11 -24.65 -30.46
CA VAL A 339 -20.70 -24.42 -30.22
C VAL A 339 -19.98 -24.19 -31.53
N TYR A 340 -19.21 -23.12 -31.60
CA TYR A 340 -18.48 -22.73 -32.82
C TYR A 340 -16.98 -22.96 -32.58
N SER A 341 -16.24 -23.33 -33.64
CA SER A 341 -14.79 -23.44 -33.59
C SER A 341 -14.18 -22.04 -33.67
N GLY A 342 -13.23 -21.74 -32.78
CA GLY A 342 -12.37 -20.55 -32.90
C GLY A 342 -11.11 -20.89 -33.70
N ASP A 343 -10.65 -19.97 -34.54
CA ASP A 343 -9.43 -20.14 -35.36
C ASP A 343 -8.16 -19.59 -34.62
N ILE A 344 -8.02 -19.97 -33.35
CA ILE A 344 -6.90 -19.50 -32.52
C ILE A 344 -5.56 -20.02 -33.07
N MET A 345 -5.54 -21.24 -33.61
CA MET A 345 -4.29 -21.83 -34.09
C MET A 345 -3.86 -21.21 -35.41
N GLY A 346 -4.81 -20.90 -36.31
CA GLY A 346 -4.54 -20.19 -37.58
C GLY A 346 -3.98 -18.79 -37.30
N ASP A 347 -4.64 -18.02 -36.44
CA ASP A 347 -4.22 -16.68 -36.08
C ASP A 347 -2.84 -16.69 -35.38
N MET A 348 -2.58 -17.71 -34.55
CA MET A 348 -1.29 -17.88 -33.89
C MET A 348 -0.16 -18.18 -34.89
N LEU A 349 -0.40 -19.07 -35.88
CA LEU A 349 0.59 -19.38 -36.90
C LEU A 349 0.85 -18.18 -37.83
N VAL A 350 -0.18 -17.44 -38.17
CA VAL A 350 -0.05 -16.20 -38.97
C VAL A 350 0.78 -15.18 -38.21
N SER A 351 0.51 -14.96 -36.90
CA SER A 351 1.28 -14.02 -36.08
C SER A 351 2.73 -14.46 -35.96
N MET A 352 3.01 -15.75 -35.85
CA MET A 352 4.38 -16.28 -35.77
C MET A 352 5.19 -16.07 -37.05
N VAL A 353 4.56 -16.07 -38.20
CA VAL A 353 5.26 -16.01 -39.49
C VAL A 353 5.25 -14.61 -40.08
N SER A 354 4.14 -13.85 -39.88
CA SER A 354 3.94 -12.56 -40.53
C SER A 354 4.36 -11.36 -39.70
N ASP A 355 4.42 -11.51 -38.38
CA ASP A 355 4.61 -10.39 -37.46
C ASP A 355 6.06 -10.29 -36.92
N VAL A 356 7.01 -11.02 -37.51
CA VAL A 356 8.43 -10.87 -37.14
C VAL A 356 8.94 -9.55 -37.72
N LYS A 357 9.14 -8.58 -36.84
CA LYS A 357 9.75 -7.28 -37.18
C LYS A 357 11.28 -7.38 -37.00
N GLU A 358 12.01 -6.76 -37.90
CA GLU A 358 13.46 -6.64 -37.79
C GLU A 358 13.81 -5.30 -37.19
N ASN A 359 14.46 -5.30 -36.01
CA ASN A 359 14.91 -4.11 -35.30
C ASN A 359 16.22 -3.58 -35.86
N ASP A 360 16.34 -2.27 -36.11
CA ASP A 360 17.60 -1.60 -36.43
C ASP A 360 18.44 -1.37 -35.18
N LEU A 361 19.12 -2.42 -34.72
CA LEU A 361 19.92 -2.38 -33.51
C LEU A 361 21.21 -1.51 -33.65
N GLU A 362 21.66 -1.25 -34.85
CA GLU A 362 22.79 -0.35 -35.09
C GLU A 362 22.47 1.10 -34.75
N THR A 363 21.34 1.58 -35.25
CA THR A 363 20.87 2.95 -34.98
C THR A 363 20.46 3.08 -33.50
N PHE A 364 19.79 2.08 -33.00
CA PHE A 364 19.34 2.09 -31.61
C PHE A 364 20.50 2.03 -30.59
N LYS A 365 21.53 1.23 -30.85
CA LYS A 365 22.76 1.21 -30.05
C LYS A 365 23.40 2.59 -29.95
N LYS A 366 23.58 3.28 -31.09
CA LYS A 366 24.13 4.65 -31.13
C LYS A 366 23.25 5.63 -30.33
N TYR A 367 21.95 5.43 -30.36
CA TYR A 367 20.99 6.25 -29.60
C TYR A 367 21.07 6.01 -28.08
N ILE A 368 21.23 4.76 -27.65
CA ILE A 368 21.38 4.38 -26.22
C ILE A 368 22.71 4.91 -25.65
N GLU A 369 23.79 4.80 -26.42
CA GLU A 369 25.13 5.22 -26.01
C GLU A 369 25.31 6.75 -25.93
N ASP A 370 24.36 7.52 -26.47
CA ASP A 370 24.32 8.97 -26.29
C ASP A 370 23.67 9.32 -24.93
N ASP A 371 24.50 9.80 -24.02
CA ASP A 371 24.08 10.21 -22.66
C ASP A 371 22.91 11.23 -22.65
N ALA A 372 22.77 12.01 -23.73
CA ALA A 372 21.68 12.99 -23.86
C ALA A 372 20.29 12.33 -23.90
N ASN A 373 20.19 11.08 -24.30
CA ASN A 373 18.94 10.34 -24.38
C ASN A 373 18.50 9.71 -23.06
N GLY A 374 19.39 9.66 -22.05
CA GLY A 374 19.06 9.38 -20.67
C GLY A 374 18.95 7.90 -20.29
N PHE A 375 19.30 6.96 -21.17
CA PHE A 375 19.29 5.53 -20.87
C PHE A 375 20.26 5.16 -19.74
N THR A 376 21.47 5.70 -19.76
CA THR A 376 22.52 5.47 -18.75
C THR A 376 22.09 5.84 -17.33
N LYS A 377 21.08 6.71 -17.19
CA LYS A 377 20.54 7.11 -15.88
C LYS A 377 19.67 6.03 -15.24
N TYR A 378 18.96 5.26 -16.06
CA TYR A 378 17.95 4.30 -15.62
C TYR A 378 18.37 2.84 -15.81
N THR A 379 19.51 2.60 -16.49
CA THR A 379 20.12 1.27 -16.62
C THR A 379 21.20 1.07 -15.56
N SER A 380 21.22 -0.10 -14.97
CA SER A 380 22.29 -0.56 -14.09
C SER A 380 23.42 -1.19 -14.89
N ASP A 381 23.08 -1.82 -16.03
CA ASP A 381 24.04 -2.38 -16.98
C ASP A 381 23.39 -2.47 -18.37
N ILE A 382 24.23 -2.45 -19.42
CA ILE A 382 23.80 -2.63 -20.81
C ILE A 382 24.76 -3.63 -21.46
N THR A 383 24.23 -4.82 -21.80
CA THR A 383 25.07 -5.84 -22.46
C THR A 383 24.64 -6.01 -23.92
N TYR A 384 25.63 -6.24 -24.76
CA TYR A 384 25.45 -6.51 -26.17
C TYR A 384 25.88 -7.94 -26.46
N THR A 385 25.01 -8.70 -27.15
CA THR A 385 25.36 -10.03 -27.64
C THR A 385 25.50 -10.01 -29.14
N TYR A 386 26.33 -10.91 -29.68
CA TYR A 386 26.62 -10.99 -31.10
C TYR A 386 26.36 -12.40 -31.61
N ASP A 387 26.03 -12.55 -32.89
CA ASP A 387 25.79 -13.84 -33.56
C ASP A 387 27.09 -14.61 -33.86
N THR A 388 28.19 -14.28 -33.19
CA THR A 388 29.47 -14.98 -33.31
C THR A 388 29.51 -16.14 -32.32
N PRO A 389 29.57 -17.40 -32.76
CA PRO A 389 29.64 -18.54 -31.86
C PRO A 389 30.96 -18.53 -31.06
N LEU A 390 30.87 -18.82 -29.77
CA LEU A 390 32.03 -19.00 -28.89
C LEU A 390 32.45 -20.47 -28.91
N TYR A 391 33.48 -20.80 -29.67
CA TYR A 391 34.05 -22.14 -29.68
C TYR A 391 35.11 -22.30 -28.59
N VAL A 392 34.79 -23.16 -27.60
CA VAL A 392 35.72 -23.43 -26.49
C VAL A 392 36.04 -24.92 -26.44
N PHE A 393 37.28 -25.23 -26.17
CA PHE A 393 37.80 -26.58 -26.14
C PHE A 393 38.57 -26.87 -24.85
N ASN A 394 38.45 -28.07 -24.34
CA ASN A 394 39.30 -28.61 -23.29
C ASN A 394 40.38 -29.46 -23.97
N GLU A 395 41.63 -29.02 -23.86
CA GLU A 395 42.79 -29.68 -24.48
C GLU A 395 43.13 -31.03 -23.84
N ASN A 396 42.80 -31.17 -22.56
CA ASN A 396 43.10 -32.34 -21.72
C ASN A 396 41.80 -32.94 -21.14
N SER A 397 40.85 -33.25 -22.00
CA SER A 397 39.57 -33.84 -21.54
C SER A 397 39.73 -35.22 -20.98
N ALA A 398 38.81 -35.65 -20.14
CA ALA A 398 38.73 -37.02 -19.62
C ALA A 398 38.57 -38.07 -20.75
N ASN A 399 38.08 -37.66 -21.91
CA ASN A 399 38.01 -38.52 -23.11
C ASN A 399 39.36 -38.82 -23.74
N GLY A 400 40.44 -38.28 -23.21
CA GLY A 400 41.83 -38.56 -23.69
C GLY A 400 42.26 -37.77 -24.88
N GLY A 401 41.79 -36.52 -25.04
CA GLY A 401 42.18 -35.63 -26.12
C GLY A 401 41.43 -34.27 -26.04
N VAL A 402 41.42 -33.57 -27.15
CA VAL A 402 40.67 -32.34 -27.32
C VAL A 402 39.17 -32.65 -27.34
N ALA A 403 38.41 -31.97 -26.49
CA ALA A 403 36.96 -32.03 -26.52
C ALA A 403 36.36 -30.62 -26.63
N GLN A 404 35.38 -30.43 -27.49
CA GLN A 404 34.61 -29.19 -27.57
C GLN A 404 33.69 -29.13 -26.32
N VAL A 405 33.75 -27.99 -25.61
CA VAL A 405 32.99 -27.74 -24.40
C VAL A 405 31.96 -26.63 -24.57
N ASN A 406 32.08 -25.84 -25.63
CA ASN A 406 31.09 -24.86 -26.06
C ASN A 406 31.21 -24.64 -27.60
N PRO A 407 30.11 -24.61 -28.36
CA PRO A 407 28.78 -25.15 -28.01
C PRO A 407 28.86 -26.60 -27.53
N SER A 408 27.98 -26.99 -26.61
CA SER A 408 28.03 -28.31 -25.97
C SER A 408 27.70 -29.44 -26.94
N THR A 409 28.53 -30.48 -27.00
CA THR A 409 28.30 -31.72 -27.79
C THR A 409 27.63 -32.82 -26.96
N THR A 410 27.36 -32.58 -25.68
CA THR A 410 26.88 -33.60 -24.72
C THR A 410 25.58 -34.28 -25.14
N MET A 411 24.63 -33.56 -25.75
CA MET A 411 23.39 -34.15 -26.27
C MET A 411 23.63 -35.03 -27.51
N ALA A 412 24.55 -34.66 -28.35
CA ALA A 412 24.97 -35.51 -29.49
C ALA A 412 25.63 -36.79 -29.01
N ASP A 413 26.47 -36.69 -27.99
CA ASP A 413 27.11 -37.83 -27.33
C ASP A 413 26.10 -38.80 -26.67
N MET A 414 24.98 -38.27 -26.19
CA MET A 414 23.85 -39.08 -25.67
C MET A 414 23.04 -39.77 -26.78
N GLY A 415 23.28 -39.50 -28.06
CA GLY A 415 22.55 -40.06 -29.20
C GLY A 415 21.32 -39.25 -29.62
N PHE A 416 21.14 -38.06 -29.06
CA PHE A 416 20.07 -37.12 -29.41
C PHE A 416 20.49 -36.09 -30.45
N GLY A 417 21.64 -36.23 -31.12
CA GLY A 417 22.17 -35.26 -32.11
C GLY A 417 21.23 -34.96 -33.27
N GLY A 418 20.45 -35.98 -33.73
CA GLY A 418 19.49 -35.77 -34.83
C GLY A 418 18.26 -34.91 -34.45
N MET A 419 18.00 -34.70 -33.14
CA MET A 419 16.97 -33.74 -32.70
C MET A 419 17.45 -32.29 -32.77
N ALA A 420 18.75 -32.08 -32.66
CA ALA A 420 19.35 -30.75 -32.74
C ALA A 420 19.34 -30.21 -34.18
N GLU A 421 19.58 -31.08 -35.18
CA GLU A 421 19.58 -30.66 -36.60
C GLU A 421 18.18 -30.38 -37.17
N ALA A 422 17.11 -31.00 -36.61
CA ALA A 422 15.72 -30.74 -37.02
C ALA A 422 15.19 -29.40 -36.43
N GLN A 423 15.98 -28.70 -35.68
CA GLN A 423 15.54 -27.64 -34.78
C GLN A 423 15.86 -26.23 -35.28
N GLU A 424 16.55 -26.05 -36.43
CA GLU A 424 16.86 -24.70 -36.93
C GLU A 424 15.60 -23.87 -37.24
N SER A 425 14.47 -24.48 -37.64
CA SER A 425 13.22 -23.78 -37.85
C SER A 425 12.28 -23.75 -36.68
N THR A 426 12.52 -24.57 -35.63
CA THR A 426 11.74 -24.59 -34.38
C THR A 426 12.53 -24.06 -33.18
N ALA A 427 13.81 -23.83 -33.31
CA ALA A 427 14.66 -23.29 -32.24
C ALA A 427 14.25 -21.87 -31.87
N ASP A 428 13.89 -21.03 -32.82
CA ASP A 428 13.35 -19.69 -32.57
C ASP A 428 12.02 -19.73 -31.81
N PHE A 429 11.21 -20.74 -32.06
CA PHE A 429 9.93 -20.93 -31.34
C PHE A 429 10.14 -21.47 -29.94
N MET A 430 11.02 -22.47 -29.76
CA MET A 430 11.29 -23.06 -28.45
C MET A 430 12.14 -22.13 -27.58
N SER A 431 13.01 -21.29 -28.16
CA SER A 431 13.78 -20.29 -27.42
C SER A 431 12.88 -19.18 -26.86
N ALA A 432 11.80 -18.90 -27.55
CA ALA A 432 10.79 -17.95 -27.10
C ALA A 432 10.00 -18.44 -25.88
N PHE A 433 9.79 -19.74 -25.74
CA PHE A 433 9.09 -20.33 -24.58
C PHE A 433 10.04 -20.86 -23.50
N SER A 434 11.28 -21.14 -23.85
CA SER A 434 12.29 -21.62 -22.92
C SER A 434 13.25 -20.49 -22.63
N TYR A 435 12.93 -19.70 -21.64
CA TYR A 435 13.74 -18.59 -21.17
C TYR A 435 15.20 -19.08 -20.95
N GLY A 436 16.08 -18.79 -21.93
CA GLY A 436 17.53 -19.00 -21.79
C GLY A 436 18.07 -20.42 -22.00
N SER A 437 17.31 -21.38 -22.53
CA SER A 437 17.81 -22.74 -22.70
C SER A 437 17.60 -23.36 -24.07
N SER A 438 17.80 -22.61 -25.14
CA SER A 438 17.84 -23.20 -26.48
C SER A 438 19.18 -23.89 -26.79
N SER A 439 20.27 -23.56 -26.09
CA SER A 439 21.49 -24.32 -26.07
C SER A 439 21.78 -24.81 -24.65
N MET A 440 22.13 -26.09 -24.48
CA MET A 440 22.65 -26.57 -23.20
C MET A 440 24.10 -26.07 -22.97
N ASP A 441 24.36 -24.86 -23.46
CA ASP A 441 25.65 -24.24 -23.31
C ASP A 441 25.82 -23.72 -21.90
N MET A 442 26.95 -24.06 -21.31
CA MET A 442 27.28 -23.66 -19.94
C MET A 442 28.08 -22.35 -19.88
N TRP A 443 28.37 -21.78 -21.03
CA TRP A 443 29.14 -20.55 -21.12
C TRP A 443 28.19 -19.35 -21.31
N THR A 444 28.31 -18.37 -20.46
CA THR A 444 27.44 -17.18 -20.51
C THR A 444 28.27 -15.91 -20.28
N GLN A 445 27.89 -14.84 -20.96
CA GLN A 445 28.50 -13.53 -20.73
C GLN A 445 28.07 -12.97 -19.38
N MET A 446 29.02 -12.55 -18.57
CA MET A 446 28.76 -11.86 -17.30
C MET A 446 28.28 -10.43 -17.53
N LEU A 447 27.64 -9.87 -16.54
CA LEU A 447 27.38 -8.43 -16.45
C LEU A 447 28.72 -7.67 -16.32
N ASP A 448 28.76 -6.45 -16.85
CA ASP A 448 29.93 -5.57 -16.67
C ASP A 448 29.83 -4.79 -15.34
N ASN A 449 28.71 -4.84 -14.66
CA ASN A 449 28.48 -4.17 -13.38
C ASN A 449 28.95 -5.02 -12.19
N ASP A 450 30.17 -4.73 -11.73
CA ASP A 450 30.78 -5.35 -10.54
C ASP A 450 29.90 -5.31 -9.28
N THR A 451 29.10 -4.27 -9.09
CA THR A 451 28.26 -4.11 -7.90
C THR A 451 27.15 -5.13 -7.90
N LEU A 452 26.49 -5.33 -9.05
CA LEU A 452 25.43 -6.33 -9.21
C LEU A 452 25.98 -7.75 -9.08
N LEU A 453 27.14 -8.04 -9.70
CA LEU A 453 27.78 -9.35 -9.57
C LEU A 453 28.11 -9.68 -8.11
N LYS A 454 28.66 -8.74 -7.35
CA LYS A 454 29.00 -8.91 -5.93
C LYS A 454 27.77 -8.98 -5.00
N GLN A 455 26.62 -8.52 -5.45
CA GLN A 455 25.35 -8.72 -4.73
C GLN A 455 24.76 -10.11 -4.99
N GLN A 456 24.91 -10.61 -6.19
CA GLN A 456 24.37 -11.91 -6.61
C GLN A 456 25.23 -13.10 -6.17
N TYR A 457 26.57 -12.93 -6.09
CA TYR A 457 27.50 -14.03 -5.87
C TYR A 457 28.53 -13.74 -4.79
N ASP A 458 28.86 -14.76 -4.02
CA ASP A 458 29.97 -14.80 -3.09
C ASP A 458 31.15 -15.54 -3.74
N VAL A 459 32.37 -14.96 -3.71
CA VAL A 459 33.60 -15.60 -4.19
C VAL A 459 34.08 -16.58 -3.11
N LEU A 460 34.12 -17.86 -3.45
CA LEU A 460 34.60 -18.91 -2.55
C LEU A 460 36.15 -19.07 -2.64
N ALA A 461 36.70 -18.89 -3.82
CA ALA A 461 38.15 -18.96 -4.06
C ALA A 461 38.53 -18.14 -5.31
N GLY A 462 39.74 -17.63 -5.36
CA GLY A 462 40.25 -16.83 -6.47
C GLY A 462 39.84 -15.36 -6.44
N HIS A 463 39.70 -14.75 -7.59
CA HIS A 463 39.31 -13.33 -7.78
C HIS A 463 38.43 -13.18 -9.02
N TRP A 464 37.64 -12.13 -9.05
CA TRP A 464 36.84 -11.77 -10.23
C TRP A 464 37.75 -11.56 -11.46
N PRO A 465 37.28 -11.93 -12.68
CA PRO A 465 38.05 -11.74 -13.92
C PRO A 465 38.44 -10.28 -14.09
N GLU A 466 39.73 -10.08 -14.44
CA GLU A 466 40.30 -8.75 -14.70
C GLU A 466 40.53 -8.50 -16.19
N ASN A 467 40.46 -9.56 -17.00
CA ASN A 467 40.73 -9.49 -18.45
C ASN A 467 40.02 -10.64 -19.20
N LYS A 468 40.07 -10.58 -20.54
CA LYS A 468 39.42 -11.55 -21.42
C LYS A 468 39.87 -13.00 -21.26
N ASN A 469 41.02 -13.24 -20.62
CA ASN A 469 41.61 -14.58 -20.45
C ASN A 469 41.10 -15.28 -19.16
N GLU A 470 40.23 -14.63 -18.41
CA GLU A 470 39.76 -15.10 -17.12
C GLU A 470 38.27 -15.32 -17.16
N VAL A 471 37.80 -16.41 -16.52
CA VAL A 471 36.40 -16.82 -16.43
C VAL A 471 36.07 -17.25 -15.00
N VAL A 472 34.80 -17.29 -14.66
CA VAL A 472 34.34 -17.77 -13.35
C VAL A 472 33.56 -19.08 -13.50
N LEU A 473 33.65 -19.93 -12.48
CA LEU A 473 32.84 -21.14 -12.39
C LEU A 473 31.83 -20.97 -11.26
N VAL A 474 30.55 -21.21 -11.53
CA VAL A 474 29.47 -21.11 -10.57
C VAL A 474 29.18 -22.47 -9.96
N VAL A 475 29.23 -22.60 -8.62
CA VAL A 475 28.78 -23.80 -7.90
C VAL A 475 27.42 -23.56 -7.25
N ASP A 476 26.71 -24.64 -6.89
CA ASP A 476 25.44 -24.55 -6.22
C ASP A 476 25.60 -24.16 -4.73
N LYS A 477 24.47 -23.98 -4.03
CA LYS A 477 24.46 -23.64 -2.60
C LYS A 477 25.08 -24.70 -1.69
N ASN A 478 25.19 -25.94 -2.15
CA ASN A 478 25.81 -27.04 -1.43
C ASN A 478 27.30 -27.22 -1.76
N ASN A 479 27.87 -26.33 -2.59
CA ASN A 479 29.20 -26.42 -3.21
C ASN A 479 29.33 -27.63 -4.13
N GLU A 480 28.30 -27.91 -4.91
CA GLU A 480 28.27 -29.01 -5.87
C GLU A 480 28.26 -28.46 -7.30
N ILE A 481 28.82 -29.25 -8.22
CA ILE A 481 28.73 -29.06 -9.66
C ILE A 481 27.98 -30.28 -10.20
N SER A 482 27.01 -30.06 -11.09
CA SER A 482 26.23 -31.16 -11.64
C SER A 482 27.07 -32.09 -12.50
N ASP A 483 26.75 -33.36 -12.52
CA ASP A 483 27.40 -34.34 -13.41
C ASP A 483 27.31 -33.90 -14.88
N PHE A 484 26.17 -33.33 -15.27
CA PHE A 484 25.98 -32.79 -16.63
C PHE A 484 27.05 -31.73 -16.98
N THR A 485 27.33 -30.83 -16.03
CA THR A 485 28.39 -29.81 -16.18
C THR A 485 29.76 -30.48 -16.33
N LEU A 486 30.06 -31.54 -15.56
CA LEU A 486 31.36 -32.24 -15.66
C LEU A 486 31.54 -32.90 -17.02
N TYR A 487 30.50 -33.50 -17.59
CA TYR A 487 30.54 -34.01 -18.96
C TYR A 487 30.72 -32.88 -19.98
N THR A 488 29.94 -31.82 -19.88
CA THR A 488 30.00 -30.70 -20.80
C THR A 488 31.37 -30.00 -20.80
N LEU A 489 32.00 -29.88 -19.63
CA LEU A 489 33.36 -29.29 -19.54
C LEU A 489 34.47 -30.27 -19.87
N GLY A 490 34.16 -31.50 -20.26
CA GLY A 490 35.12 -32.54 -20.54
C GLY A 490 35.95 -33.01 -19.33
N LEU A 491 35.43 -32.82 -18.13
CA LEU A 491 36.04 -33.25 -16.86
C LEU A 491 35.69 -34.71 -16.52
N ARG A 492 34.67 -35.26 -17.20
CA ARG A 492 34.21 -36.66 -17.09
C ARG A 492 34.08 -37.24 -18.50
N ASP A 493 34.34 -38.56 -18.62
CA ASP A 493 34.30 -39.24 -19.92
C ASP A 493 32.88 -39.35 -20.45
N SER A 494 32.57 -38.76 -21.60
CA SER A 494 31.25 -38.77 -22.24
C SER A 494 30.75 -40.19 -22.62
N LYS A 495 31.66 -41.16 -22.73
CA LYS A 495 31.31 -42.56 -22.96
C LYS A 495 30.50 -43.16 -21.80
N GLU A 496 30.79 -42.77 -20.57
CA GLU A 496 29.97 -43.20 -19.41
C GLU A 496 28.52 -42.80 -19.58
N LEU A 497 28.28 -41.62 -20.12
CA LEU A 497 26.92 -41.08 -20.35
C LEU A 497 26.22 -41.82 -21.49
N SER A 498 26.90 -42.08 -22.59
CA SER A 498 26.40 -42.88 -23.71
C SER A 498 26.09 -44.31 -23.32
N ASP A 499 26.96 -44.93 -22.50
CA ASP A 499 26.74 -46.32 -21.98
C ASP A 499 25.56 -46.35 -21.00
N MET A 500 25.39 -45.33 -20.18
CA MET A 500 24.26 -45.18 -19.25
C MET A 500 22.95 -45.08 -20.02
N VAL A 501 22.87 -44.18 -21.01
CA VAL A 501 21.68 -44.01 -21.87
C VAL A 501 21.33 -45.30 -22.58
N SER A 502 22.33 -45.97 -23.17
CA SER A 502 22.17 -47.26 -23.84
C SER A 502 21.64 -48.36 -22.89
N THR A 503 22.15 -48.43 -21.65
CA THR A 503 21.70 -49.37 -20.61
C THR A 503 20.26 -49.12 -20.22
N ILE A 504 19.86 -47.83 -19.99
CA ILE A 504 18.49 -47.45 -19.65
C ILE A 504 17.52 -47.78 -20.78
N LEU A 505 17.92 -47.46 -22.04
CA LEU A 505 17.09 -47.79 -23.23
C LEU A 505 16.92 -49.29 -23.44
N ALA A 506 17.90 -50.11 -23.03
CA ALA A 506 17.80 -51.56 -23.02
C ALA A 506 16.97 -52.12 -21.85
N GLY A 507 16.43 -51.27 -20.96
CA GLY A 507 15.63 -51.66 -19.78
C GLY A 507 16.46 -52.07 -18.56
N GLY A 508 17.77 -51.75 -18.54
CA GLY A 508 18.65 -51.94 -17.38
C GLY A 508 18.49 -50.79 -16.35
N GLU A 509 19.08 -51.01 -15.16
CA GLU A 509 19.17 -49.96 -14.14
C GLU A 509 20.34 -49.05 -14.45
N ALA A 510 20.16 -47.72 -14.18
CA ALA A 510 21.24 -46.75 -14.32
C ALA A 510 22.41 -47.12 -13.38
N PRO A 511 23.67 -47.19 -13.87
CA PRO A 511 24.81 -47.42 -13.01
C PRO A 511 24.98 -46.30 -11.99
N GLU A 512 25.36 -46.64 -10.75
CA GLU A 512 25.78 -45.64 -9.77
C GLU A 512 27.10 -44.98 -10.22
N LEU A 513 27.12 -43.69 -10.35
CA LEU A 513 28.31 -42.91 -10.71
C LEU A 513 29.14 -42.63 -9.44
N GLU A 514 30.44 -42.82 -9.53
CA GLU A 514 31.33 -42.37 -8.46
C GLU A 514 31.31 -40.84 -8.32
N GLN A 515 31.19 -40.36 -7.10
CA GLN A 515 31.23 -38.93 -6.78
C GLN A 515 32.68 -38.43 -6.99
N MET A 516 32.85 -37.44 -7.86
CA MET A 516 34.11 -36.75 -8.04
C MET A 516 34.23 -35.62 -7.00
N VAL A 517 35.41 -35.43 -6.47
CA VAL A 517 35.71 -34.38 -5.48
C VAL A 517 36.87 -33.53 -6.02
N PHE A 518 36.64 -32.24 -6.11
CA PHE A 518 37.63 -31.25 -6.56
C PHE A 518 37.99 -30.33 -5.41
N THR A 519 39.23 -29.96 -5.27
CA THR A 519 39.67 -28.86 -4.45
C THR A 519 39.46 -27.55 -5.20
N TYR A 520 39.39 -26.41 -4.50
CA TYR A 520 39.37 -25.13 -5.19
C TYR A 520 40.58 -24.89 -6.09
N ASP A 521 41.73 -25.37 -5.68
CA ASP A 521 42.95 -25.26 -6.51
C ASP A 521 42.81 -26.07 -7.81
N ASP A 522 42.16 -27.23 -7.78
CA ASP A 522 41.92 -28.01 -9.00
C ASP A 522 41.03 -27.21 -9.97
N LEU A 523 39.96 -26.59 -9.46
CA LEU A 523 39.04 -25.81 -10.28
C LEU A 523 39.68 -24.51 -10.80
N LEU A 524 40.49 -23.82 -9.99
CA LEU A 524 41.19 -22.61 -10.39
C LEU A 524 42.32 -22.89 -11.39
N ASN A 525 42.77 -24.13 -11.53
CA ASN A 525 43.76 -24.54 -12.52
C ASN A 525 43.16 -25.05 -13.82
N LEU A 526 41.83 -25.09 -13.94
CA LEU A 526 41.17 -25.44 -15.19
C LEU A 526 41.48 -24.38 -16.26
N LYS A 527 41.83 -24.87 -17.41
CA LYS A 527 42.16 -24.06 -18.59
C LYS A 527 41.41 -24.59 -19.79
N PHE A 528 40.98 -23.67 -20.60
CA PHE A 528 40.29 -23.95 -21.84
C PHE A 528 40.93 -23.16 -22.96
N LYS A 529 40.64 -23.53 -24.18
CA LYS A 529 41.13 -22.87 -25.40
C LYS A 529 39.96 -22.35 -26.21
N VAL A 530 39.98 -21.07 -26.52
CA VAL A 530 39.02 -20.41 -27.41
C VAL A 530 39.60 -20.38 -28.80
N VAL A 531 38.86 -20.91 -29.77
CA VAL A 531 39.19 -20.93 -31.17
C VAL A 531 38.23 -20.02 -31.92
N LEU A 532 38.77 -19.19 -32.83
CA LEU A 532 37.93 -18.31 -33.64
C LEU A 532 37.13 -19.15 -34.66
N PRO A 533 35.87 -18.84 -34.96
CA PRO A 533 35.09 -19.57 -35.95
C PRO A 533 35.81 -19.71 -37.29
N GLY A 534 36.45 -18.64 -37.78
CA GLY A 534 37.18 -18.67 -39.04
C GLY A 534 38.42 -19.54 -39.03
N ASP A 535 39.04 -19.81 -37.87
CA ASP A 535 40.22 -20.66 -37.77
C ASP A 535 39.90 -22.17 -37.88
N LEU A 536 38.63 -22.54 -37.92
CA LEU A 536 38.17 -23.90 -38.15
C LEU A 536 38.13 -24.28 -39.63
N TYR A 537 38.42 -23.36 -40.54
CA TYR A 537 38.40 -23.57 -41.98
C TYR A 537 39.78 -23.59 -42.59
N LYS A 538 39.93 -24.43 -43.61
CA LYS A 538 41.19 -24.58 -44.33
C LYS A 538 41.01 -24.26 -45.81
N LYS A 539 41.93 -23.50 -46.39
CA LYS A 539 41.96 -23.22 -47.81
C LYS A 539 42.46 -24.43 -48.62
N ASN A 540 41.69 -24.86 -49.62
CA ASN A 540 42.04 -25.93 -50.57
C ASN A 540 42.95 -25.42 -51.67
N ALA A 541 43.55 -26.38 -52.45
CA ALA A 541 44.41 -26.03 -53.57
C ALA A 541 43.70 -25.30 -54.72
N ASP A 542 42.38 -25.45 -54.85
CA ASP A 542 41.55 -24.80 -55.84
C ASP A 542 41.10 -23.42 -55.41
N GLY A 543 41.38 -22.98 -54.20
CA GLY A 543 41.07 -21.68 -53.64
C GLY A 543 39.82 -21.65 -52.78
N THR A 544 39.02 -22.73 -52.75
CA THR A 544 37.83 -22.89 -51.87
C THR A 544 38.25 -23.16 -50.45
N TYR A 545 37.29 -23.02 -49.50
CA TYR A 545 37.50 -23.33 -48.10
C TYR A 545 36.66 -24.52 -47.67
N ILE A 546 37.18 -25.32 -46.75
CA ILE A 546 36.48 -26.48 -46.18
C ILE A 546 36.51 -26.40 -44.66
N ASP A 547 35.40 -26.78 -44.05
CA ASP A 547 35.28 -26.95 -42.60
C ASP A 547 36.10 -28.16 -42.15
N MET A 548 37.02 -27.91 -41.21
CA MET A 548 37.91 -28.91 -40.62
C MET A 548 37.58 -29.21 -39.16
N SER A 549 36.46 -28.74 -38.64
CA SER A 549 36.07 -28.95 -37.24
C SER A 549 35.95 -30.42 -36.85
N SER A 550 35.72 -31.33 -37.82
CA SER A 550 35.65 -32.78 -37.63
C SER A 550 36.99 -33.49 -37.84
N ASP A 551 38.05 -32.80 -38.32
CA ASP A 551 39.40 -33.42 -38.49
C ASP A 551 40.19 -33.26 -37.19
N ALA A 552 40.46 -34.39 -36.52
CA ALA A 552 41.08 -34.43 -35.19
C ALA A 552 42.51 -33.83 -35.15
N ASP A 553 43.31 -34.03 -36.20
CA ASP A 553 44.71 -33.54 -36.24
C ASP A 553 44.70 -32.02 -36.49
N PHE A 554 43.86 -31.52 -37.39
CA PHE A 554 43.66 -30.11 -37.64
C PHE A 554 43.13 -29.38 -36.40
N LEU A 555 42.05 -29.93 -35.82
CA LEU A 555 41.44 -29.37 -34.63
C LEU A 555 42.41 -29.26 -33.46
N LYS A 556 43.25 -30.29 -33.26
CA LYS A 556 44.31 -30.28 -32.23
C LYS A 556 45.29 -29.15 -32.45
N SER A 557 45.65 -28.86 -33.69
CA SER A 557 46.54 -27.74 -34.02
C SER A 557 45.85 -26.40 -33.80
N ALA A 558 44.61 -26.24 -34.28
CA ALA A 558 43.85 -25.01 -34.11
C ALA A 558 43.62 -24.69 -32.62
N VAL A 559 43.31 -25.71 -31.81
CA VAL A 559 43.14 -25.55 -30.36
C VAL A 559 44.46 -25.21 -29.66
N ALA A 560 45.59 -25.79 -30.06
CA ALA A 560 46.89 -25.44 -29.48
C ALA A 560 47.22 -23.96 -29.69
N ASP A 561 46.90 -23.44 -30.89
CA ASP A 561 47.09 -22.03 -31.24
C ASP A 561 46.04 -21.08 -30.66
N GLY A 562 44.92 -21.61 -30.17
CA GLY A 562 43.78 -20.86 -29.63
C GLY A 562 44.11 -20.07 -28.36
N LEU A 563 43.28 -19.04 -28.07
CA LEU A 563 43.40 -18.21 -26.87
C LEU A 563 43.18 -19.03 -25.60
N GLU A 564 44.17 -19.05 -24.71
CA GLU A 564 44.02 -19.72 -23.40
C GLU A 564 43.16 -18.85 -22.46
N VAL A 565 42.11 -19.45 -21.91
CA VAL A 565 41.29 -18.87 -20.84
C VAL A 565 41.37 -19.76 -19.61
N LYS A 566 41.36 -19.14 -18.40
CA LYS A 566 41.58 -19.82 -17.14
C LYS A 566 40.45 -19.44 -16.16
N VAL A 567 40.04 -20.41 -15.35
CA VAL A 567 39.13 -20.13 -14.22
C VAL A 567 39.87 -19.30 -13.17
N SER A 568 39.45 -18.07 -12.97
CA SER A 568 40.03 -17.11 -12.01
C SER A 568 39.31 -17.13 -10.67
N ALA A 569 38.00 -17.50 -10.65
CA ALA A 569 37.22 -17.61 -9.44
C ALA A 569 36.25 -18.80 -9.48
N VAL A 570 36.04 -19.37 -8.32
CA VAL A 570 34.86 -20.21 -8.02
C VAL A 570 33.90 -19.38 -7.19
N ILE A 571 32.69 -19.21 -7.70
CA ILE A 571 31.65 -18.37 -7.09
C ILE A 571 30.39 -19.18 -6.78
N ARG A 572 29.61 -18.68 -5.86
CA ARG A 572 28.34 -19.29 -5.45
C ARG A 572 27.29 -18.20 -5.28
N ALA A 573 26.02 -18.51 -5.60
CA ALA A 573 24.89 -17.60 -5.32
C ALA A 573 24.90 -17.19 -3.86
N SER A 574 24.81 -15.89 -3.59
CA SER A 574 24.73 -15.37 -2.22
C SER A 574 23.42 -15.77 -1.56
N ASP A 575 23.47 -16.10 -0.27
CA ASP A 575 22.25 -16.45 0.51
C ASP A 575 21.21 -15.31 0.54
N LYS A 576 21.59 -14.11 0.16
CA LYS A 576 20.73 -12.95 0.11
C LYS A 576 20.11 -12.71 -1.27
N ALA A 577 20.66 -13.30 -2.32
CA ALA A 577 20.19 -13.12 -3.68
C ALA A 577 18.94 -13.97 -3.93
N TYR A 578 17.86 -13.34 -4.40
CA TYR A 578 16.63 -14.04 -4.81
C TYR A 578 16.75 -14.64 -6.22
N ALA A 579 17.56 -14.01 -7.08
CA ALA A 579 17.83 -14.47 -8.42
C ALA A 579 19.28 -14.18 -8.82
N THR A 580 19.82 -14.96 -9.74
CA THR A 580 21.19 -14.83 -10.23
C THR A 580 21.22 -14.90 -11.75
N THR A 581 22.10 -14.13 -12.38
CA THR A 581 22.26 -14.08 -13.84
C THR A 581 22.90 -15.35 -14.42
N MET A 582 23.72 -16.05 -13.63
CA MET A 582 24.34 -17.32 -14.02
C MET A 582 23.85 -18.43 -13.11
N GLN A 583 23.52 -19.57 -13.66
CA GLN A 583 23.06 -20.74 -12.91
C GLN A 583 24.25 -21.58 -12.40
N PRO A 584 24.04 -22.43 -11.38
CA PRO A 584 25.04 -23.40 -10.95
C PRO A 584 25.50 -24.30 -12.09
N GLY A 585 26.82 -24.47 -12.22
CA GLY A 585 27.46 -25.22 -13.28
C GLY A 585 27.88 -24.37 -14.49
N TYR A 586 27.49 -23.11 -14.56
CA TYR A 586 27.85 -22.21 -15.65
C TYR A 586 29.27 -21.64 -15.50
N ILE A 587 29.87 -21.36 -16.65
CA ILE A 587 31.12 -20.60 -16.78
C ILE A 587 30.77 -19.20 -17.25
N GLY A 588 31.10 -18.22 -16.43
CA GLY A 588 30.91 -16.80 -16.77
C GLY A 588 32.15 -16.22 -17.45
N TYR A 589 31.98 -15.62 -18.62
CA TYR A 589 33.05 -14.92 -19.34
C TYR A 589 32.75 -13.43 -19.47
N THR A 590 33.82 -12.64 -19.72
CA THR A 590 33.73 -11.17 -19.79
C THR A 590 33.25 -10.70 -21.17
N SER A 591 32.60 -9.51 -21.21
CA SER A 591 32.27 -8.80 -22.45
C SER A 591 33.54 -8.55 -23.30
N GLU A 592 34.71 -8.38 -22.66
CA GLU A 592 36.00 -8.19 -23.35
C GLU A 592 36.38 -9.43 -24.19
N LEU A 593 36.05 -10.65 -23.70
CA LEU A 593 36.26 -11.87 -24.47
C LEU A 593 35.32 -11.93 -25.69
N ALA A 594 34.05 -11.60 -25.51
CA ALA A 594 33.07 -11.54 -26.60
C ALA A 594 33.54 -10.56 -27.72
N ASN A 595 33.90 -9.36 -27.31
CA ASN A 595 34.38 -8.31 -28.22
C ASN A 595 35.69 -8.71 -28.94
N TYR A 596 36.56 -9.40 -28.21
CA TYR A 596 37.80 -9.95 -28.80
C TYR A 596 37.50 -10.96 -29.90
N ILE A 597 36.59 -11.91 -29.65
CA ILE A 597 36.21 -12.92 -30.63
C ILE A 597 35.67 -12.26 -31.90
N VAL A 598 34.71 -11.36 -31.76
CA VAL A 598 34.12 -10.63 -32.89
C VAL A 598 35.21 -9.90 -33.70
N SER A 599 36.06 -9.15 -33.01
CA SER A 599 37.08 -8.32 -33.67
C SER A 599 38.22 -9.12 -34.33
N GLU A 600 38.61 -10.25 -33.76
CA GLU A 600 39.67 -11.09 -34.33
C GLU A 600 39.14 -12.06 -35.38
N ASN A 601 37.88 -12.54 -35.24
CA ASN A 601 37.28 -13.42 -36.22
C ASN A 601 37.16 -12.72 -37.60
N GLU A 602 36.83 -11.42 -37.63
CA GLU A 602 36.82 -10.61 -38.87
C GLU A 602 38.17 -10.61 -39.59
N LYS A 603 39.28 -10.85 -38.90
CA LYS A 603 40.61 -10.82 -39.44
C LYS A 603 41.09 -12.17 -39.97
N THR A 604 40.32 -13.24 -39.79
CA THR A 604 40.67 -14.59 -40.28
C THR A 604 40.67 -14.64 -41.79
N ASP A 605 41.50 -15.55 -42.34
CA ASP A 605 41.71 -15.63 -43.78
C ASP A 605 40.43 -16.01 -44.55
N VAL A 606 39.60 -16.86 -43.99
CA VAL A 606 38.32 -17.29 -44.60
C VAL A 606 37.31 -16.16 -44.67
N LEU A 607 37.15 -15.36 -43.60
CA LEU A 607 36.24 -14.22 -43.61
C LEU A 607 36.70 -13.15 -44.58
N LYS A 608 38.01 -12.81 -44.59
CA LYS A 608 38.54 -11.89 -45.58
C LYS A 608 38.30 -12.38 -47.00
N ALA A 609 38.50 -13.69 -47.25
CA ALA A 609 38.27 -14.25 -48.56
C ALA A 609 36.77 -14.10 -48.99
N GLN A 610 35.80 -14.27 -48.08
CA GLN A 610 34.39 -14.05 -48.42
C GLN A 610 34.07 -12.58 -48.61
N MET A 611 34.62 -11.69 -47.78
CA MET A 611 34.41 -10.24 -47.90
C MET A 611 35.02 -9.71 -49.21
N ASP A 612 36.17 -10.21 -49.61
CA ASP A 612 36.84 -9.83 -50.87
C ASP A 612 36.09 -10.40 -52.11
N ASN A 613 35.27 -11.43 -51.92
CA ASN A 613 34.50 -12.08 -52.99
C ASN A 613 32.99 -12.12 -52.65
N PRO A 614 32.31 -10.95 -52.63
CA PRO A 614 30.91 -10.88 -52.13
C PRO A 614 29.90 -11.58 -53.07
N ASP A 615 30.26 -11.81 -54.33
CA ASP A 615 29.39 -12.44 -55.31
C ASP A 615 29.67 -13.94 -55.48
N THR A 616 30.64 -14.51 -54.76
CA THR A 616 31.08 -15.91 -54.89
C THR A 616 31.08 -16.63 -53.57
N ASP A 617 30.47 -17.77 -53.52
CA ASP A 617 30.51 -18.68 -52.38
C ASP A 617 31.92 -19.31 -52.29
N ILE A 618 32.65 -18.94 -51.25
CA ILE A 618 34.02 -19.44 -51.02
C ILE A 618 34.08 -20.91 -50.66
N PHE A 619 33.00 -21.55 -50.29
CA PHE A 619 33.00 -22.99 -49.97
C PHE A 619 32.83 -23.83 -51.21
N THR A 620 32.05 -23.35 -52.20
CA THR A 620 31.81 -24.08 -53.43
C THR A 620 32.54 -23.53 -54.62
N GLY A 621 32.99 -22.28 -54.58
CA GLY A 621 33.57 -21.53 -55.69
C GLY A 621 32.56 -21.10 -56.72
N MET A 622 31.25 -21.25 -56.42
CA MET A 622 30.14 -20.91 -57.31
C MET A 622 29.62 -19.50 -57.00
N PRO A 623 29.09 -18.79 -57.97
CA PRO A 623 28.43 -17.53 -57.74
C PRO A 623 27.17 -17.73 -56.85
N PHE A 624 26.84 -16.76 -56.03
CA PHE A 624 25.57 -16.73 -55.29
C PHE A 624 24.41 -16.52 -56.27
N SER A 625 23.23 -17.13 -55.96
CA SER A 625 22.05 -16.87 -56.75
C SER A 625 21.51 -15.49 -56.42
N ASP A 626 21.26 -14.69 -57.50
CA ASP A 626 20.59 -13.40 -57.36
C ASP A 626 19.04 -13.51 -57.38
N GLY A 627 18.54 -14.76 -57.33
CA GLY A 627 17.08 -15.05 -57.39
C GLY A 627 16.47 -14.89 -58.77
N LYS A 628 17.26 -14.60 -59.81
CA LYS A 628 16.84 -14.57 -61.22
C LYS A 628 17.32 -15.85 -61.86
N GLU A 629 16.41 -16.49 -62.61
CA GLU A 629 16.82 -17.63 -63.43
C GLU A 629 17.79 -17.16 -64.53
N LEU A 630 19.06 -17.60 -64.49
CA LEU A 630 20.08 -17.33 -65.49
C LEU A 630 19.61 -17.77 -66.86
N THR A 631 19.68 -16.85 -67.81
CA THR A 631 19.35 -17.11 -69.22
C THR A 631 20.60 -17.09 -70.06
N ALA A 632 20.51 -17.67 -71.27
CA ALA A 632 21.62 -17.66 -72.18
C ALA A 632 22.15 -16.25 -72.51
N ASP A 633 21.30 -15.22 -72.40
CA ASP A 633 21.68 -13.83 -72.68
C ASP A 633 22.52 -13.18 -71.59
N ASP A 634 22.40 -13.70 -70.36
CA ASP A 634 23.14 -13.20 -69.16
C ASP A 634 24.57 -13.73 -69.11
N VAL A 635 24.91 -14.73 -69.97
CA VAL A 635 26.23 -15.40 -69.96
C VAL A 635 27.03 -15.09 -71.22
N ASP A 636 28.26 -14.67 -71.05
CA ASP A 636 29.25 -14.57 -72.14
C ASP A 636 29.70 -15.97 -72.56
N MET A 637 28.93 -16.58 -73.46
CA MET A 637 29.15 -17.95 -73.91
C MET A 637 30.46 -18.10 -74.67
N ASP A 638 30.99 -17.04 -75.23
CA ASP A 638 32.30 -17.08 -75.98
C ASP A 638 33.46 -17.24 -74.99
N SER A 639 33.44 -16.52 -73.86
CA SER A 639 34.38 -16.65 -72.77
C SER A 639 34.32 -18.05 -72.14
N VAL A 640 33.10 -18.58 -71.91
CA VAL A 640 32.91 -19.93 -71.33
C VAL A 640 33.49 -21.01 -72.30
N MET A 641 33.19 -20.85 -73.54
CA MET A 641 33.77 -21.76 -74.58
C MET A 641 35.29 -21.73 -74.62
N GLN A 642 35.90 -20.54 -74.55
CA GLN A 642 37.32 -20.37 -74.51
C GLN A 642 38.00 -21.01 -73.26
N GLN A 643 37.39 -20.89 -72.10
CA GLN A 643 37.78 -21.52 -70.84
C GLN A 643 37.67 -23.06 -70.95
N LEU A 644 36.54 -23.54 -71.44
CA LEU A 644 36.29 -24.95 -71.66
C LEU A 644 37.32 -25.58 -72.59
N MET A 645 37.64 -24.90 -73.68
CA MET A 645 38.75 -25.33 -74.58
C MET A 645 40.09 -25.31 -73.90
N ALA A 646 40.36 -24.30 -73.10
CA ALA A 646 41.65 -24.22 -72.37
C ALA A 646 41.79 -25.28 -71.26
N SER A 647 40.74 -25.80 -70.75
CA SER A 647 40.72 -26.84 -69.67
C SER A 647 41.11 -28.22 -70.16
N GLY A 648 41.13 -28.45 -71.51
CA GLY A 648 41.45 -29.74 -72.11
C GLY A 648 40.43 -30.85 -71.90
N GLN A 649 39.28 -30.53 -71.36
CA GLN A 649 38.16 -31.47 -71.04
C GLN A 649 37.21 -31.69 -72.23
N VAL A 650 37.38 -30.94 -73.33
CA VAL A 650 36.55 -30.98 -74.54
C VAL A 650 37.22 -31.68 -75.64
N THR A 651 36.69 -32.83 -76.12
CA THR A 651 37.19 -33.53 -77.28
C THR A 651 36.89 -32.80 -78.60
N GLU A 652 37.66 -33.12 -79.73
CA GLU A 652 37.39 -32.49 -81.03
C GLU A 652 35.94 -32.75 -81.53
N GLU A 653 35.35 -33.89 -81.16
CA GLU A 653 33.94 -34.23 -81.49
C GLU A 653 32.94 -33.41 -80.73
N MET A 654 33.16 -33.19 -79.47
CA MET A 654 32.29 -32.30 -78.59
C MET A 654 32.37 -30.88 -79.09
N GLN A 655 33.57 -30.36 -79.47
CA GLN A 655 33.79 -29.02 -80.00
C GLN A 655 33.02 -28.79 -81.32
N ALA A 656 33.02 -29.80 -82.26
CA ALA A 656 32.25 -29.72 -83.46
C ALA A 656 30.70 -29.72 -83.19
N GLN A 657 30.24 -30.49 -82.20
CA GLN A 657 28.84 -30.52 -81.78
C GLN A 657 28.43 -29.20 -81.11
N MET A 658 29.20 -28.66 -80.19
CA MET A 658 28.93 -27.37 -79.55
C MET A 658 28.86 -26.17 -80.52
N ALA A 659 29.76 -26.19 -81.58
CA ALA A 659 29.79 -25.18 -82.63
C ALA A 659 28.53 -25.16 -83.57
N SER A 660 27.75 -26.21 -83.50
CA SER A 660 26.48 -26.31 -84.27
C SER A 660 25.23 -25.95 -83.51
N MET A 661 25.35 -25.66 -82.22
CA MET A 661 24.25 -25.31 -81.32
C MET A 661 23.93 -23.83 -81.31
N THR A 662 22.67 -23.46 -81.05
CA THR A 662 22.34 -22.07 -80.72
C THR A 662 22.82 -21.70 -79.34
N LYS A 663 22.93 -20.44 -78.99
CA LYS A 663 23.38 -19.93 -77.69
C LYS A 663 22.54 -20.53 -76.52
N GLU A 664 21.24 -20.63 -76.74
CA GLU A 664 20.27 -21.17 -75.80
C GLU A 664 20.48 -22.69 -75.64
N GLN A 665 20.69 -23.46 -76.75
CA GLN A 665 20.90 -24.89 -76.68
C GLN A 665 22.24 -25.25 -76.04
N LEU A 666 23.25 -24.46 -76.32
CA LEU A 666 24.57 -24.59 -75.69
C LEU A 666 24.48 -24.31 -74.18
N PHE A 667 23.77 -23.23 -73.80
CA PHE A 667 23.51 -22.86 -72.40
C PHE A 667 22.80 -23.98 -71.67
N GLU A 668 21.68 -24.51 -72.19
CA GLU A 668 20.90 -25.60 -71.57
C GLU A 668 21.76 -26.90 -71.47
N MET A 669 22.56 -27.20 -72.48
CA MET A 669 23.44 -28.32 -72.46
C MET A 669 24.49 -28.15 -71.35
N LEU A 670 25.15 -27.03 -71.24
CA LEU A 670 26.16 -26.74 -70.20
C LEU A 670 25.55 -26.66 -68.84
N LYS A 671 24.34 -26.09 -68.69
CA LYS A 671 23.54 -26.10 -67.44
C LYS A 671 23.27 -27.55 -67.03
N GLY A 672 22.87 -28.46 -67.96
CA GLY A 672 22.70 -29.88 -67.71
C GLY A 672 23.96 -30.64 -67.30
N TYR A 673 25.14 -30.12 -67.69
CA TYR A 673 26.44 -30.63 -67.21
C TYR A 673 26.97 -29.95 -65.97
N GLY A 674 26.19 -29.04 -65.33
CA GLY A 674 26.53 -28.39 -64.05
C GLY A 674 27.45 -27.17 -64.16
N PHE A 675 27.60 -26.56 -65.39
CA PHE A 675 28.52 -25.42 -65.60
C PHE A 675 28.01 -24.06 -65.10
N PHE A 676 26.74 -23.95 -64.88
CA PHE A 676 26.09 -22.70 -64.36
C PHE A 676 25.33 -22.99 -63.08
N GLN A 677 25.89 -23.83 -62.20
CA GLN A 677 25.35 -24.03 -60.88
C GLN A 677 25.64 -22.82 -60.03
N GLU A 678 24.61 -22.28 -59.46
CA GLU A 678 24.70 -21.26 -58.41
C GLU A 678 24.74 -21.94 -57.04
N SER A 679 25.38 -21.27 -56.09
CA SER A 679 25.32 -21.75 -54.73
C SER A 679 23.87 -21.70 -54.20
N THR A 680 23.50 -22.71 -53.45
CA THR A 680 22.23 -22.73 -52.70
C THR A 680 22.26 -21.85 -51.46
N SER A 681 23.42 -21.34 -51.05
CA SER A 681 23.63 -20.41 -49.92
C SER A 681 23.60 -18.97 -50.44
N THR A 682 23.33 -18.03 -49.56
CA THR A 682 23.50 -16.60 -49.82
C THR A 682 24.82 -16.09 -49.21
N TYR A 683 25.20 -14.88 -49.55
CA TYR A 683 26.34 -14.20 -48.90
C TYR A 683 26.14 -14.08 -47.38
N GLU A 684 24.92 -13.72 -46.98
CA GLU A 684 24.50 -13.62 -45.58
C GLU A 684 24.60 -14.98 -44.86
N ASP A 685 24.19 -16.06 -45.50
CA ASP A 685 24.30 -17.43 -44.94
C ASP A 685 25.76 -17.81 -44.68
N ASN A 686 26.62 -17.50 -45.65
CA ASN A 686 28.05 -17.77 -45.48
C ASN A 686 28.68 -16.92 -44.37
N MET A 687 28.33 -15.62 -44.31
CA MET A 687 28.82 -14.74 -43.26
C MET A 687 28.32 -15.19 -41.86
N SER A 688 27.06 -15.60 -41.75
CA SER A 688 26.52 -16.15 -40.55
C SER A 688 27.22 -17.48 -40.15
N LYS A 689 27.42 -18.40 -41.09
CA LYS A 689 28.16 -19.65 -40.89
C LYS A 689 29.59 -19.44 -40.41
N LEU A 690 30.24 -18.39 -40.88
CA LEU A 690 31.59 -18.00 -40.47
C LEU A 690 31.60 -17.21 -39.14
N GLY A 691 30.40 -16.96 -38.56
CA GLY A 691 30.26 -16.21 -37.31
C GLY A 691 30.71 -14.75 -37.46
N TYR A 692 30.46 -14.14 -38.62
CA TYR A 692 30.71 -12.72 -38.81
C TYR A 692 29.69 -11.87 -38.03
N ALA A 693 30.20 -10.93 -37.27
CA ALA A 693 29.42 -9.89 -36.63
C ALA A 693 30.19 -8.59 -36.57
N GLU A 694 29.47 -7.50 -36.53
CA GLU A 694 30.03 -6.17 -36.35
C GLU A 694 29.74 -5.66 -34.95
N LEU A 695 30.71 -5.15 -34.22
CA LEU A 695 30.51 -4.57 -32.91
C LEU A 695 29.46 -3.41 -32.89
N ALA A 696 29.29 -2.77 -34.06
CA ALA A 696 28.27 -1.73 -34.23
C ALA A 696 26.83 -2.30 -34.34
N LYS A 697 26.70 -3.58 -34.73
CA LYS A 697 25.39 -4.22 -35.01
C LYS A 697 25.22 -5.45 -34.12
N PRO A 698 24.84 -5.28 -32.85
CA PRO A 698 24.62 -6.43 -31.98
C PRO A 698 23.41 -7.26 -32.42
N ALA A 699 23.40 -8.54 -32.09
CA ALA A 699 22.27 -9.43 -32.28
C ALA A 699 21.18 -9.20 -31.24
N SER A 700 21.57 -8.85 -30.02
CA SER A 700 20.63 -8.36 -29.01
C SER A 700 21.26 -7.27 -28.13
N ILE A 701 20.38 -6.45 -27.57
CA ILE A 701 20.69 -5.44 -26.55
C ILE A 701 19.86 -5.78 -25.31
N ASN A 702 20.54 -5.96 -24.17
CA ASN A 702 19.91 -6.27 -22.90
C ASN A 702 20.11 -5.10 -21.95
N LEU A 703 18.99 -4.46 -21.55
CA LEU A 703 18.95 -3.31 -20.66
C LEU A 703 18.57 -3.78 -19.26
N TYR A 704 19.53 -3.79 -18.35
CA TYR A 704 19.31 -4.15 -16.94
C TYR A 704 18.94 -2.93 -16.12
N CYS A 705 17.92 -3.05 -15.26
CA CYS A 705 17.42 -1.97 -14.42
C CYS A 705 17.69 -2.26 -12.94
N ALA A 706 17.90 -1.22 -12.13
CA ALA A 706 18.05 -1.39 -10.69
C ALA A 706 16.70 -1.49 -9.98
N GLU A 707 15.71 -0.69 -10.43
CA GLU A 707 14.39 -0.61 -9.83
C GLU A 707 13.30 -0.77 -10.90
N PHE A 708 12.10 -1.19 -10.48
CA PHE A 708 10.96 -1.31 -11.39
C PHE A 708 10.51 0.04 -11.97
N ALA A 709 10.70 1.11 -11.22
CA ALA A 709 10.44 2.46 -11.69
C ALA A 709 11.37 2.88 -12.82
N ASP A 710 12.64 2.44 -12.80
CA ASP A 710 13.61 2.69 -13.85
C ASP A 710 13.25 1.98 -15.15
N LYS A 711 12.71 0.76 -15.03
CA LYS A 711 12.20 0.01 -16.19
C LYS A 711 11.06 0.74 -16.88
N ASP A 712 10.11 1.28 -16.12
CA ASP A 712 9.00 2.08 -16.67
C ASP A 712 9.51 3.35 -17.38
N GLU A 713 10.62 3.92 -16.91
CA GLU A 713 11.26 5.06 -17.57
C GLU A 713 12.00 4.62 -18.85
N ILE A 714 12.66 3.47 -18.84
CA ILE A 714 13.32 2.90 -20.03
C ILE A 714 12.29 2.60 -21.11
N THR A 715 11.15 1.99 -20.77
CA THR A 715 10.09 1.74 -21.76
C THR A 715 9.55 3.03 -22.38
N LYS A 716 9.39 4.10 -21.59
CA LYS A 716 9.03 5.43 -22.12
C LYS A 716 10.11 6.03 -23.03
N LEU A 717 11.40 5.76 -22.75
CA LEU A 717 12.47 6.22 -23.61
C LEU A 717 12.48 5.46 -24.95
N ILE A 718 12.14 4.15 -24.93
CA ILE A 718 11.97 3.37 -26.17
C ILE A 718 10.74 3.86 -26.94
N ASP A 719 9.61 4.10 -26.28
CA ASP A 719 8.41 4.66 -26.90
C ASP A 719 8.70 6.03 -27.54
N LYS A 720 9.46 6.88 -26.88
CA LYS A 720 9.90 8.16 -27.42
C LYS A 720 10.80 7.99 -28.63
N TYR A 721 11.74 7.01 -28.60
CA TYR A 721 12.55 6.69 -29.78
C TYR A 721 11.66 6.28 -30.96
N ASN A 722 10.67 5.43 -30.72
CA ASN A 722 9.71 4.99 -31.73
C ASN A 722 8.86 6.15 -32.29
N GLU A 723 8.50 7.14 -31.46
CA GLU A 723 7.84 8.37 -31.91
C GLU A 723 8.80 9.24 -32.80
N ASP A 724 10.06 9.35 -32.39
CA ASP A 724 11.06 10.16 -33.10
C ASP A 724 11.56 9.49 -34.40
N TYR A 725 11.53 8.14 -34.47
CA TYR A 725 12.03 7.33 -35.60
C TYR A 725 11.01 6.27 -36.06
N PRO A 726 9.86 6.65 -36.62
CA PRO A 726 8.78 5.71 -36.94
C PRO A 726 9.14 4.68 -38.01
N ASP A 727 10.13 4.97 -38.88
CA ASP A 727 10.63 4.01 -39.87
C ASP A 727 11.64 3.01 -39.28
N LYS A 728 12.03 3.17 -38.02
CA LYS A 728 13.02 2.34 -37.29
C LYS A 728 12.51 1.96 -35.90
N GLU A 729 11.21 1.73 -35.81
CA GLU A 729 10.54 1.35 -34.58
C GLU A 729 11.17 0.10 -33.97
N ILE A 730 11.50 0.16 -32.66
CA ILE A 730 12.03 -0.94 -31.89
C ILE A 730 10.89 -1.67 -31.17
N THR A 731 10.79 -2.96 -31.47
CA THR A 731 9.94 -3.88 -30.73
C THR A 731 10.79 -4.63 -29.70
N TYR A 732 10.34 -4.67 -28.45
CA TYR A 732 11.05 -5.33 -27.35
C TYR A 732 10.16 -6.29 -26.59
N THR A 733 10.76 -7.23 -25.87
CA THR A 733 10.02 -8.18 -25.04
C THR A 733 10.25 -7.89 -23.58
N ASP A 734 9.14 -7.70 -22.83
CA ASP A 734 9.11 -7.52 -21.40
C ASP A 734 8.46 -8.73 -20.71
N TYR A 735 9.18 -9.81 -20.58
CA TYR A 735 8.70 -11.04 -19.95
C TYR A 735 8.25 -10.83 -18.49
N ILE A 736 9.02 -10.05 -17.74
CA ILE A 736 8.75 -9.82 -16.31
C ILE A 736 7.54 -8.95 -16.10
N GLY A 737 7.38 -7.88 -16.89
CA GLY A 737 6.23 -6.99 -16.82
C GLY A 737 4.91 -7.74 -17.04
N ILE A 738 4.88 -8.63 -18.01
CA ILE A 738 3.71 -9.47 -18.32
C ILE A 738 3.37 -10.39 -17.12
N MET A 739 4.36 -11.11 -16.61
CA MET A 739 4.17 -12.08 -15.53
C MET A 739 3.75 -11.38 -14.22
N LEU A 740 4.41 -10.28 -13.87
CA LEU A 740 4.18 -9.57 -12.60
C LEU A 740 2.92 -8.71 -12.60
N SER A 741 2.49 -8.19 -13.76
CA SER A 741 1.23 -7.45 -13.86
C SER A 741 0.04 -8.29 -13.43
N SER A 742 0.02 -9.56 -13.78
CA SER A 742 -1.03 -10.50 -13.41
C SER A 742 -1.02 -10.79 -11.90
N VAL A 743 0.15 -11.02 -11.31
CA VAL A 743 0.31 -11.23 -9.86
C VAL A 743 -0.13 -9.99 -9.07
N THR A 744 0.29 -8.80 -9.52
CA THR A 744 -0.10 -7.53 -8.88
C THR A 744 -1.60 -7.29 -8.95
N LYS A 745 -2.25 -7.57 -10.09
CA LYS A 745 -3.72 -7.48 -10.23
C LYS A 745 -4.44 -8.41 -9.25
N ILE A 746 -3.99 -9.65 -9.10
CA ILE A 746 -4.57 -10.63 -8.16
C ILE A 746 -4.44 -10.14 -6.72
N ILE A 747 -3.27 -9.66 -6.31
CA ILE A 747 -3.02 -9.17 -4.95
C ILE A 747 -3.88 -7.94 -4.67
N ASN A 748 -3.96 -7.00 -5.61
CA ASN A 748 -4.82 -5.83 -5.47
C ASN A 748 -6.30 -6.23 -5.34
N ALA A 749 -6.78 -7.18 -6.14
CA ALA A 749 -8.14 -7.67 -6.04
C ALA A 749 -8.43 -8.30 -4.67
N ILE A 750 -7.54 -9.17 -4.16
CA ILE A 750 -7.66 -9.76 -2.83
C ILE A 750 -7.65 -8.66 -1.76
N THR A 751 -6.74 -7.69 -1.87
CA THR A 751 -6.63 -6.58 -0.92
C THR A 751 -7.92 -5.73 -0.90
N TYR A 752 -8.50 -5.41 -2.06
CA TYR A 752 -9.77 -4.66 -2.13
C TYR A 752 -10.93 -5.43 -1.50
N VAL A 753 -11.04 -6.73 -1.75
CA VAL A 753 -12.05 -7.59 -1.11
C VAL A 753 -11.90 -7.60 0.41
N LEU A 754 -10.67 -7.76 0.90
CA LEU A 754 -10.40 -7.73 2.34
C LEU A 754 -10.71 -6.36 2.96
N ILE A 755 -10.36 -5.27 2.29
CA ILE A 755 -10.69 -3.91 2.73
C ILE A 755 -12.22 -3.72 2.80
N ALA A 756 -12.97 -4.24 1.82
CA ALA A 756 -14.43 -4.17 1.82
C ALA A 756 -15.05 -4.89 3.03
N PHE A 757 -14.58 -6.10 3.35
CA PHE A 757 -15.04 -6.83 4.55
C PHE A 757 -14.76 -6.07 5.83
N VAL A 758 -13.60 -5.46 5.94
CA VAL A 758 -13.23 -4.72 7.14
C VAL A 758 -13.94 -3.37 7.22
N ALA A 759 -14.27 -2.74 6.10
CA ALA A 759 -15.10 -1.54 6.09
C ALA A 759 -16.48 -1.82 6.75
N ILE A 760 -17.07 -2.99 6.50
CA ILE A 760 -18.30 -3.44 7.19
C ILE A 760 -18.05 -3.55 8.69
N SER A 761 -16.94 -4.14 9.12
CA SER A 761 -16.58 -4.25 10.54
C SER A 761 -16.43 -2.88 11.22
N LEU A 762 -15.87 -1.88 10.51
CA LEU A 762 -15.77 -0.51 11.01
C LEU A 762 -17.13 0.16 11.20
N ILE A 763 -18.05 -0.06 10.25
CA ILE A 763 -19.42 0.45 10.37
C ILE A 763 -20.09 -0.15 11.61
N VAL A 764 -19.98 -1.45 11.81
CA VAL A 764 -20.52 -2.14 12.99
C VAL A 764 -19.90 -1.60 14.28
N SER A 765 -18.57 -1.41 14.32
CA SER A 765 -17.86 -0.81 15.46
C SER A 765 -18.38 0.61 15.75
N SER A 766 -18.58 1.43 14.71
CA SER A 766 -19.09 2.79 14.85
C SER A 766 -20.52 2.81 15.44
N ILE A 767 -21.40 1.92 14.97
CA ILE A 767 -22.76 1.75 15.50
C ILE A 767 -22.70 1.31 16.97
N MET A 768 -21.84 0.34 17.29
CA MET A 768 -21.66 -0.15 18.66
C MET A 768 -21.23 0.98 19.61
N ILE A 769 -20.27 1.79 19.22
CA ILE A 769 -19.82 2.97 19.98
C ILE A 769 -20.98 3.95 20.15
N GLY A 770 -21.77 4.18 19.10
CA GLY A 770 -22.97 5.01 19.17
C GLY A 770 -23.98 4.51 20.19
N ILE A 771 -24.26 3.21 20.23
CA ILE A 771 -25.17 2.58 21.19
C ILE A 771 -24.63 2.72 22.63
N ILE A 772 -23.34 2.41 22.85
CA ILE A 772 -22.73 2.51 24.18
C ILE A 772 -22.74 3.96 24.68
N THR A 773 -22.45 4.92 23.80
CA THR A 773 -22.52 6.35 24.12
C THR A 773 -23.95 6.77 24.44
N TYR A 774 -24.95 6.26 23.72
CA TYR A 774 -26.35 6.51 24.01
C TYR A 774 -26.77 5.99 25.39
N ILE A 775 -26.34 4.77 25.74
CA ILE A 775 -26.58 4.19 27.09
C ILE A 775 -25.90 5.08 28.15
N SER A 776 -24.68 5.53 27.91
CA SER A 776 -23.96 6.45 28.80
C SER A 776 -24.73 7.76 29.02
N VAL A 777 -25.35 8.30 27.98
CA VAL A 777 -26.22 9.50 28.06
C VAL A 777 -27.45 9.23 28.94
N LEU A 778 -28.10 8.06 28.79
CA LEU A 778 -29.27 7.69 29.60
C LEU A 778 -28.93 7.57 31.09
N GLU A 779 -27.84 6.90 31.44
CA GLU A 779 -27.37 6.77 32.82
C GLU A 779 -26.97 8.09 33.46
N ARG A 780 -26.58 9.08 32.67
CA ARG A 780 -26.13 10.40 33.14
C ARG A 780 -27.17 11.48 32.95
N THR A 781 -28.46 11.10 32.73
CA THR A 781 -29.57 12.06 32.51
C THR A 781 -29.67 13.05 33.66
N LYS A 782 -29.53 12.63 34.91
CA LYS A 782 -29.54 13.50 36.09
C LYS A 782 -28.38 14.50 36.13
N GLU A 783 -27.17 14.08 35.77
CA GLU A 783 -25.98 14.97 35.64
C GLU A 783 -26.22 16.03 34.55
N ILE A 784 -26.78 15.62 33.40
CA ILE A 784 -27.17 16.56 32.32
C ILE A 784 -28.21 17.56 32.82
N GLY A 785 -29.19 17.10 33.58
CA GLY A 785 -30.19 17.96 34.21
C GLY A 785 -29.58 19.00 35.15
N ILE A 786 -28.63 18.59 36.01
CA ILE A 786 -27.87 19.47 36.89
C ILE A 786 -27.10 20.54 36.11
N LEU A 787 -26.34 20.12 35.08
CA LEU A 787 -25.59 21.06 34.24
C LEU A 787 -26.51 22.08 33.53
N ARG A 788 -27.63 21.61 33.00
CA ARG A 788 -28.63 22.45 32.31
C ARG A 788 -29.31 23.43 33.27
N SER A 789 -29.61 22.98 34.48
CA SER A 789 -30.26 23.85 35.51
C SER A 789 -29.30 24.93 36.01
N ILE A 790 -27.98 24.71 36.00
CA ILE A 790 -26.98 25.71 36.35
C ILE A 790 -26.67 26.64 35.14
N GLY A 791 -27.29 26.43 33.98
CA GLY A 791 -27.19 27.28 32.83
C GLY A 791 -26.22 26.80 31.73
N ALA A 792 -25.85 25.52 31.70
CA ALA A 792 -25.09 24.96 30.56
C ALA A 792 -25.94 25.05 29.28
N SER A 793 -25.35 25.57 28.20
CA SER A 793 -26.02 25.62 26.91
C SER A 793 -26.10 24.23 26.26
N LYS A 794 -27.06 24.04 25.33
CA LYS A 794 -27.16 22.81 24.52
C LYS A 794 -25.85 22.50 23.82
N LYS A 795 -25.11 23.53 23.38
CA LYS A 795 -23.82 23.35 22.73
C LYS A 795 -22.73 22.86 23.69
N ASP A 796 -22.75 23.32 24.96
CA ASP A 796 -21.76 22.88 25.95
C ASP A 796 -21.96 21.42 26.31
N ILE A 797 -23.20 20.97 26.49
CA ILE A 797 -23.51 19.55 26.69
C ILE A 797 -23.03 18.71 25.50
N SER A 798 -23.36 19.12 24.26
CA SER A 798 -22.90 18.42 23.07
C SER A 798 -21.36 18.37 22.98
N ARG A 799 -20.68 19.46 23.34
CA ARG A 799 -19.18 19.48 23.36
C ARG A 799 -18.59 18.50 24.35
N VAL A 800 -19.16 18.34 25.54
CA VAL A 800 -18.70 17.39 26.55
C VAL A 800 -18.81 15.95 26.00
N PHE A 801 -19.94 15.59 25.41
CA PHE A 801 -20.11 14.23 24.83
C PHE A 801 -19.28 14.01 23.55
N ASN A 802 -19.11 15.02 22.71
CA ASN A 802 -18.21 14.93 21.55
C ASN A 802 -16.74 14.80 21.98
N ALA A 803 -16.34 15.48 23.06
CA ALA A 803 -15.00 15.29 23.63
C ALA A 803 -14.82 13.87 24.20
N GLU A 804 -15.88 13.30 24.79
CA GLU A 804 -15.87 11.92 25.28
C GLU A 804 -15.68 10.92 24.13
N THR A 805 -16.44 11.06 23.05
CA THR A 805 -16.31 10.21 21.85
C THR A 805 -14.94 10.39 21.15
N PHE A 806 -14.43 11.61 21.10
CA PHE A 806 -13.06 11.86 20.59
C PHE A 806 -12.00 11.11 21.39
N ILE A 807 -12.06 11.15 22.71
CA ILE A 807 -11.13 10.44 23.60
C ILE A 807 -11.23 8.93 23.38
N ILE A 808 -12.45 8.38 23.33
CA ILE A 808 -12.69 6.95 23.07
C ILE A 808 -12.11 6.57 21.72
N GLY A 809 -12.33 7.36 20.67
CA GLY A 809 -11.80 7.11 19.33
C GLY A 809 -10.28 7.11 19.27
N LEU A 810 -9.66 8.06 19.97
CA LEU A 810 -8.21 8.14 20.07
C LEU A 810 -7.63 6.90 20.78
N PHE A 811 -8.20 6.51 21.91
CA PHE A 811 -7.77 5.32 22.63
C PHE A 811 -8.04 4.04 21.83
N SER A 812 -9.18 3.93 21.13
CA SER A 812 -9.49 2.80 20.24
C SER A 812 -8.45 2.66 19.13
N GLY A 813 -8.09 3.77 18.49
CA GLY A 813 -7.06 3.78 17.44
C GLY A 813 -5.68 3.37 17.98
N LEU A 814 -5.27 3.93 19.12
CA LEU A 814 -3.97 3.62 19.74
C LEU A 814 -3.90 2.17 20.23
N ILE A 815 -4.96 1.67 20.87
CA ILE A 815 -5.05 0.25 21.28
C ILE A 815 -5.02 -0.64 20.04
N GLY A 816 -5.79 -0.29 18.99
CA GLY A 816 -5.82 -1.05 17.75
C GLY A 816 -4.44 -1.21 17.12
N ILE A 817 -3.69 -0.12 16.99
CA ILE A 817 -2.33 -0.15 16.45
C ILE A 817 -1.39 -0.91 17.39
N GLY A 818 -1.42 -0.65 18.70
CA GLY A 818 -0.56 -1.31 19.68
C GLY A 818 -0.75 -2.84 19.67
N VAL A 819 -2.00 -3.30 19.62
CA VAL A 819 -2.33 -4.73 19.53
C VAL A 819 -1.87 -5.30 18.20
N THR A 820 -2.06 -4.58 17.08
CA THR A 820 -1.61 -5.03 15.77
C THR A 820 -0.09 -5.21 15.72
N VAL A 821 0.67 -4.25 16.22
CA VAL A 821 2.14 -4.35 16.27
C VAL A 821 2.59 -5.56 17.11
N LEU A 822 1.91 -5.83 18.23
CA LEU A 822 2.19 -6.99 19.07
C LEU A 822 1.84 -8.31 18.37
N ILE A 823 0.74 -8.37 17.63
CA ILE A 823 0.30 -9.57 16.89
C ILE A 823 1.15 -9.78 15.64
N ASN A 824 1.66 -8.73 15.01
CA ASN A 824 2.54 -8.84 13.84
C ASN A 824 3.85 -9.61 14.16
N ILE A 825 4.36 -9.55 15.40
CA ILE A 825 5.58 -10.27 15.79
C ILE A 825 5.45 -11.80 15.61
N PRO A 826 4.45 -12.46 16.21
CA PRO A 826 4.27 -13.90 16.00
C PRO A 826 3.82 -14.24 14.57
N ILE A 827 3.01 -13.41 13.92
CA ILE A 827 2.59 -13.63 12.52
C ILE A 827 3.81 -13.61 11.60
N SER A 828 4.71 -12.63 11.76
CA SER A 828 5.94 -12.53 10.95
C SER A 828 6.80 -13.79 11.07
N LYS A 829 6.98 -14.31 12.31
CA LYS A 829 7.74 -15.55 12.54
C LYS A 829 7.09 -16.78 11.93
N VAL A 830 5.76 -16.87 11.98
CA VAL A 830 5.03 -17.99 11.35
C VAL A 830 5.18 -17.92 9.83
N ILE A 831 5.01 -16.75 9.23
CA ILE A 831 5.19 -16.57 7.79
C ILE A 831 6.65 -16.88 7.38
N GLU A 832 7.62 -16.39 8.13
CA GLU A 832 9.05 -16.65 7.92
C GLU A 832 9.37 -18.16 7.92
N SER A 833 8.73 -18.93 8.80
CA SER A 833 8.94 -20.38 8.84
C SER A 833 8.34 -21.15 7.65
N TYR A 834 7.37 -20.57 6.93
CA TYR A 834 6.74 -21.20 5.75
C TYR A 834 7.34 -20.73 4.43
N ILE A 835 7.77 -19.47 4.33
CA ILE A 835 8.19 -18.86 3.07
C ILE A 835 9.69 -18.47 3.09
N ASN A 836 10.40 -18.69 4.19
CA ASN A 836 11.81 -18.27 4.42
C ASN A 836 12.07 -16.77 4.18
N VAL A 837 11.06 -15.92 4.37
CA VAL A 837 11.16 -14.48 4.17
C VAL A 837 10.89 -13.76 5.48
N ALA A 838 11.87 -13.02 5.97
CA ALA A 838 11.76 -12.23 7.19
C ALA A 838 11.00 -10.91 6.95
N GLY A 839 10.19 -10.51 7.95
CA GLY A 839 9.62 -9.15 7.98
C GLY A 839 8.40 -8.90 7.10
N VAL A 840 7.71 -9.93 6.61
CA VAL A 840 6.53 -9.84 5.72
C VAL A 840 5.31 -9.18 6.37
N SER A 841 5.29 -8.98 7.69
CA SER A 841 4.19 -8.30 8.39
C SER A 841 4.70 -7.04 9.08
N ALA A 842 4.69 -5.91 8.37
CA ALA A 842 5.10 -4.61 8.91
C ALA A 842 4.05 -3.54 8.65
N LEU A 843 3.57 -2.89 9.72
CA LEU A 843 2.61 -1.79 9.58
C LEU A 843 3.34 -0.51 9.18
N PRO A 844 3.06 0.08 8.01
CA PRO A 844 3.61 1.38 7.63
C PRO A 844 3.19 2.46 8.64
N TRP A 845 4.11 3.26 9.12
CA TRP A 845 3.82 4.31 10.11
C TRP A 845 2.76 5.31 9.61
N LYS A 846 2.79 5.65 8.30
CA LYS A 846 1.77 6.50 7.66
C LYS A 846 0.37 5.86 7.74
N GLY A 847 0.27 4.55 7.47
CA GLY A 847 -0.97 3.79 7.60
C GLY A 847 -1.48 3.79 9.04
N GLY A 848 -0.61 3.60 10.02
CA GLY A 848 -0.96 3.68 11.43
C GLY A 848 -1.58 5.02 11.83
N VAL A 849 -0.99 6.14 11.42
CA VAL A 849 -1.52 7.49 11.69
C VAL A 849 -2.90 7.69 11.04
N ILE A 850 -3.04 7.28 9.78
CA ILE A 850 -4.32 7.37 9.05
C ILE A 850 -5.41 6.58 9.77
N LEU A 851 -5.11 5.38 10.26
CA LEU A 851 -6.07 4.54 10.99
C LEU A 851 -6.52 5.17 12.32
N VAL A 852 -5.62 5.83 13.06
CA VAL A 852 -6.02 6.61 14.25
C VAL A 852 -6.98 7.73 13.89
N ILE A 853 -6.70 8.46 12.82
CA ILE A 853 -7.57 9.55 12.33
C ILE A 853 -8.94 8.99 11.94
N ILE A 854 -8.99 7.89 11.19
CA ILE A 854 -10.23 7.21 10.81
C ILE A 854 -11.00 6.77 12.05
N SER A 855 -10.33 6.17 13.05
CA SER A 855 -10.94 5.79 14.32
C SER A 855 -11.64 6.96 15.00
N VAL A 856 -10.96 8.11 15.10
CA VAL A 856 -11.50 9.33 15.69
C VAL A 856 -12.70 9.86 14.89
N ILE A 857 -12.61 9.90 13.57
CA ILE A 857 -13.71 10.37 12.71
C ILE A 857 -14.95 9.48 12.87
N LEU A 858 -14.79 8.16 12.80
CA LEU A 858 -15.89 7.21 12.91
C LEU A 858 -16.57 7.26 14.29
N THR A 859 -15.79 7.38 15.37
CA THR A 859 -16.33 7.52 16.71
C THR A 859 -17.05 8.84 16.91
N LEU A 860 -16.57 9.93 16.33
CA LEU A 860 -17.27 11.21 16.33
C LEU A 860 -18.61 11.13 15.58
N ILE A 861 -18.64 10.49 14.41
CA ILE A 861 -19.87 10.27 13.64
C ILE A 861 -20.87 9.44 14.45
N GLY A 862 -20.43 8.31 15.04
CA GLY A 862 -21.26 7.47 15.90
C GLY A 862 -21.79 8.21 17.13
N GLY A 863 -21.01 9.15 17.67
CA GLY A 863 -21.38 9.97 18.84
C GLY A 863 -22.29 11.17 18.55
N LEU A 864 -22.47 11.59 17.28
CA LEU A 864 -23.25 12.79 16.95
C LEU A 864 -24.72 12.70 17.37
N ILE A 865 -25.36 11.54 17.16
CA ILE A 865 -26.76 11.34 17.52
C ILE A 865 -26.93 11.35 19.05
N PRO A 866 -26.20 10.55 19.85
CA PRO A 866 -26.28 10.59 21.30
C PRO A 866 -25.99 11.95 21.90
N SER A 867 -24.97 12.67 21.40
CA SER A 867 -24.61 13.99 21.92
C SER A 867 -25.70 15.03 21.68
N ARG A 868 -26.41 14.99 20.54
CA ARG A 868 -27.57 15.85 20.25
C ARG A 868 -28.76 15.49 21.10
N LEU A 869 -29.01 14.23 21.37
CA LEU A 869 -30.08 13.78 22.26
C LEU A 869 -29.81 14.22 23.70
N ALA A 870 -28.58 14.07 24.19
CA ALA A 870 -28.18 14.61 25.50
C ALA A 870 -28.45 16.11 25.62
N ALA A 871 -28.06 16.87 24.59
CA ALA A 871 -28.26 18.33 24.57
C ALA A 871 -29.74 18.79 24.56
N LYS A 872 -30.65 17.95 24.06
CA LYS A 872 -32.11 18.24 23.99
C LYS A 872 -32.88 17.84 25.25
N LYS A 873 -32.27 17.13 26.22
CA LYS A 873 -32.96 16.75 27.45
C LYS A 873 -33.44 17.96 28.22
N ASP A 874 -34.72 17.89 28.65
CA ASP A 874 -35.36 18.91 29.51
C ASP A 874 -34.74 18.84 30.91
N PRO A 875 -34.29 19.99 31.49
CA PRO A 875 -33.65 20.02 32.81
C PRO A 875 -34.60 19.57 33.94
N VAL A 876 -35.90 19.91 33.90
CA VAL A 876 -36.87 19.59 34.94
C VAL A 876 -37.16 18.09 34.96
N ILE A 877 -37.39 17.52 33.76
CA ILE A 877 -37.64 16.08 33.60
C ILE A 877 -36.40 15.29 34.01
N ALA A 878 -35.20 15.76 33.58
CA ALA A 878 -33.93 15.11 33.86
C ALA A 878 -33.56 15.11 35.35
N LEU A 879 -33.96 16.12 36.11
CA LEU A 879 -33.75 16.19 37.56
C LEU A 879 -34.70 15.30 38.36
N ARG A 880 -35.90 15.01 37.82
CA ARG A 880 -36.92 14.14 38.41
C ARG A 880 -36.77 12.67 38.07
N SER A 881 -35.94 12.33 37.06
CA SER A 881 -35.64 10.94 36.72
C SER A 881 -34.80 10.29 37.84
N GLU A 882 -35.29 9.17 38.38
CA GLU A 882 -34.57 8.36 39.38
C GLU A 882 -33.34 7.65 38.81
#